data_0e6d14e48d99d73cf88e79ba9aa03679
#
_entry.id   0e6d14e48d99d73cf88e79ba9aa03679
#
_cell.length_a   1.000
_cell.length_b   1.000
_cell.length_c   1.000
_cell.angle_alpha   90.00
_cell.angle_beta   90.00
_cell.angle_gamma   90.00
#
_symmetry.space_group_name_H-M   'P 1'
#
loop_
_entity.id
_entity.type
_entity.pdbx_description
1 polymer ?
#
loop_
_entity_poly.entity_id
_entity_poly.type
_entity_poly.pdbx_seq_one_letter_code
_entity_poly.pdbx_strand_id
1 'polypeptide(L)'
;MQIEALFLAYFPEGMDAEEYIDWGEEREDLFAYLDCLLFLLESIRQEGPSFQRALGFRELSFLPAEDGQAFAPVIREGIEAAEDYQEEILALMEQIGAYLDQRRAMTGLGERDKLPFYTAISETGLSRYEELAVLCAYAAACAPQYAGYLERLGQTQPRTVSRAVVDALYHLLEGEPADLNAIEENPWFSCFFEMGEGFRLTPGAVALLEGRSPAEEAVCLYAKRDEAPACPIYQDSAEKLTRICAADPDTALALLLVGEPGCGKTKLARQVLFSRYEQVAVLCLDWVQREPETLTRAVREAALTAFLSAAGLVVTGLGDRSSAEQRILFQTLRQLHRPLFFLTTEEERAITELPCVKVVLPLCSEREKTALWNFFLQALPLSETERAALAASYANRYDMTVADMKKTVADAQGYLAGGADLREALATSCYHARAHSLGTIAERIHTDFTMDDLVVEEETRKQLEYIMAQVRYKGLVGETWGFYEKIPYGRGISALFSGPPGTGKTMAVQVIGNELGIDVFRVDISQMVSKYVGETEKNISELFRRAESMNAILFFDEADALFAKRSEVQDANDRNANAETAHLLQKMEGYQGIVILATNLRENIDDAFKRRMKFSVTFRLPQAEERRCLWHKMFPPQAPREDLSLDFFADHFELSGSAIKEVVVNAAFIAAKDGVIRDSHIQEALKLHYEKAGKTLTEEAFRFLG
;
A
#
# COMPACT_ATOMS: atom_id res chain seq x y z
N MET A 1 -56.94 2.88 -29.61
CA MET A 1 -57.09 4.32 -29.30
C MET A 1 -56.44 4.78 -28.00
N GLN A 2 -56.52 4.08 -26.92
CA GLN A 2 -55.83 4.50 -25.67
C GLN A 2 -54.36 4.05 -25.58
N ILE A 3 -54.05 2.92 -26.14
CA ILE A 3 -52.68 2.35 -26.23
C ILE A 3 -51.87 3.17 -27.23
N GLU A 4 -52.42 3.48 -28.39
CA GLU A 4 -51.83 4.41 -29.35
C GLU A 4 -51.56 5.78 -28.69
N ALA A 5 -52.45 6.28 -27.84
CA ALA A 5 -52.23 7.54 -27.15
C ALA A 5 -51.08 7.48 -26.09
N LEU A 6 -50.86 6.32 -25.44
CA LEU A 6 -49.73 6.08 -24.54
C LEU A 6 -48.42 6.10 -25.35
N PHE A 7 -48.42 5.40 -26.49
CA PHE A 7 -47.25 5.32 -27.35
C PHE A 7 -46.93 6.64 -28.02
N LEU A 8 -47.95 7.34 -28.52
CA LEU A 8 -47.80 8.69 -29.09
C LEU A 8 -47.36 9.72 -28.07
N ALA A 9 -47.50 9.43 -26.79
CA ALA A 9 -46.96 10.28 -25.73
C ALA A 9 -45.42 10.11 -25.57
N TYR A 10 -44.92 8.90 -25.83
CA TYR A 10 -43.49 8.62 -25.79
C TYR A 10 -42.84 8.69 -27.18
N PHE A 11 -43.55 8.24 -28.21
CA PHE A 11 -43.07 8.15 -29.57
C PHE A 11 -44.10 8.77 -30.54
N PRO A 12 -44.14 10.10 -30.74
CA PRO A 12 -45.09 10.78 -31.58
C PRO A 12 -45.07 10.30 -33.02
N GLU A 13 -46.27 10.11 -33.65
CA GLU A 13 -46.38 9.74 -35.05
C GLU A 13 -45.64 10.71 -35.98
N GLY A 14 -44.79 10.20 -36.85
CA GLY A 14 -44.08 10.98 -37.84
C GLY A 14 -42.82 11.68 -37.32
N MET A 15 -42.32 11.28 -36.17
CA MET A 15 -40.98 11.67 -35.78
C MET A 15 -39.94 11.01 -36.67
N ASP A 16 -39.14 11.84 -37.37
CA ASP A 16 -37.89 11.37 -37.96
C ASP A 16 -36.94 10.99 -36.84
N ALA A 17 -36.33 9.82 -36.94
CA ALA A 17 -35.31 9.42 -35.94
C ALA A 17 -34.14 10.40 -36.02
N GLU A 18 -33.80 11.01 -34.89
CA GLU A 18 -32.66 11.90 -34.74
C GLU A 18 -31.56 11.18 -33.93
N GLU A 19 -30.30 11.64 -34.07
CA GLU A 19 -29.22 11.13 -33.25
C GLU A 19 -29.43 11.49 -31.76
N TYR A 20 -28.94 10.63 -30.87
CA TYR A 20 -28.97 10.94 -29.42
C TYR A 20 -28.02 12.10 -29.10
N ILE A 21 -28.51 13.06 -28.32
CA ILE A 21 -27.68 14.19 -27.84
C ILE A 21 -26.79 13.73 -26.71
N ASP A 22 -27.38 13.00 -25.78
CA ASP A 22 -26.67 12.46 -24.60
C ASP A 22 -27.26 11.11 -24.15
N TRP A 23 -26.62 10.48 -23.17
CA TRP A 23 -27.05 9.19 -22.63
C TRP A 23 -28.39 9.27 -21.86
N GLY A 24 -28.81 10.45 -21.41
CA GLY A 24 -30.07 10.64 -20.74
C GLY A 24 -31.25 10.35 -21.65
N GLU A 25 -31.16 10.74 -22.93
CA GLU A 25 -32.15 10.44 -23.94
C GLU A 25 -32.21 8.93 -24.25
N GLU A 26 -31.06 8.24 -24.35
CA GLU A 26 -31.03 6.77 -24.50
C GLU A 26 -31.76 6.10 -23.35
N ARG A 27 -31.50 6.53 -22.13
CA ARG A 27 -32.13 5.98 -20.91
C ARG A 27 -33.64 6.21 -20.90
N GLU A 28 -34.11 7.38 -21.30
CA GLU A 28 -35.54 7.68 -21.39
C GLU A 28 -36.25 6.78 -22.38
N ASP A 29 -35.68 6.56 -23.55
CA ASP A 29 -36.22 5.67 -24.59
C ASP A 29 -36.22 4.20 -24.10
N LEU A 30 -35.14 3.75 -23.43
CA LEU A 30 -35.08 2.41 -22.85
C LEU A 30 -36.14 2.19 -21.76
N PHE A 31 -36.42 3.19 -20.95
CA PHE A 31 -37.45 3.10 -19.94
C PHE A 31 -38.83 3.15 -20.51
N ALA A 32 -39.09 3.96 -21.57
CA ALA A 32 -40.33 3.96 -22.31
C ALA A 32 -40.59 2.59 -22.93
N TYR A 33 -39.57 1.97 -23.51
CA TYR A 33 -39.67 0.61 -24.07
C TYR A 33 -40.02 -0.41 -22.96
N LEU A 34 -39.37 -0.33 -21.81
CA LEU A 34 -39.66 -1.22 -20.67
C LEU A 34 -41.08 -1.00 -20.13
N ASP A 35 -41.55 0.24 -20.03
CA ASP A 35 -42.92 0.56 -19.62
C ASP A 35 -43.96 -0.15 -20.50
N CYS A 36 -43.74 -0.15 -21.81
CA CYS A 36 -44.61 -0.85 -22.73
C CYS A 36 -44.63 -2.37 -22.50
N LEU A 37 -43.47 -2.97 -22.28
CA LEU A 37 -43.36 -4.39 -21.95
C LEU A 37 -44.04 -4.77 -20.63
N LEU A 38 -43.83 -3.97 -19.58
CA LEU A 38 -44.45 -4.18 -18.28
C LEU A 38 -45.96 -3.98 -18.31
N PHE A 39 -46.44 -3.02 -19.12
CA PHE A 39 -47.85 -2.83 -19.37
C PHE A 39 -48.47 -4.06 -20.00
N LEU A 40 -47.85 -4.61 -21.04
CA LEU A 40 -48.32 -5.81 -21.73
C LEU A 40 -48.37 -7.02 -20.76
N LEU A 41 -47.31 -7.21 -19.98
CA LEU A 41 -47.29 -8.26 -18.96
C LEU A 41 -48.40 -8.14 -17.91
N GLU A 42 -48.67 -6.91 -17.44
CA GLU A 42 -49.75 -6.65 -16.50
C GLU A 42 -51.13 -6.89 -17.10
N SER A 43 -51.34 -6.51 -18.35
CA SER A 43 -52.61 -6.77 -19.07
C SER A 43 -52.92 -8.28 -19.16
N ILE A 44 -51.91 -9.09 -19.54
CA ILE A 44 -52.05 -10.55 -19.61
C ILE A 44 -52.31 -11.14 -18.23
N ARG A 45 -51.69 -10.62 -17.17
CA ARG A 45 -51.91 -11.06 -15.82
C ARG A 45 -53.37 -10.85 -15.37
N GLN A 46 -53.98 -9.75 -15.74
CA GLN A 46 -55.36 -9.41 -15.36
C GLN A 46 -56.40 -10.29 -16.08
N GLU A 47 -56.15 -10.78 -17.27
CA GLU A 47 -57.05 -11.65 -18.05
C GLU A 47 -57.21 -13.08 -17.47
N GLY A 48 -56.31 -13.48 -16.59
CA GLY A 48 -56.41 -14.72 -15.82
C GLY A 48 -55.83 -15.97 -16.49
N PRO A 49 -55.84 -17.13 -15.77
CA PRO A 49 -55.08 -18.33 -16.14
C PRO A 49 -55.48 -19.00 -17.48
N SER A 50 -56.71 -18.80 -17.94
CA SER A 50 -57.19 -19.38 -19.19
C SER A 50 -56.57 -18.69 -20.40
N PHE A 51 -56.46 -17.40 -20.35
CA PHE A 51 -55.84 -16.57 -21.34
C PHE A 51 -54.32 -16.78 -21.42
N GLN A 52 -53.67 -16.85 -20.27
CA GLN A 52 -52.24 -17.15 -20.15
C GLN A 52 -51.88 -18.49 -20.81
N ARG A 53 -52.72 -19.53 -20.65
CA ARG A 53 -52.52 -20.83 -21.31
C ARG A 53 -52.73 -20.79 -22.82
N ALA A 54 -53.69 -19.99 -23.30
CA ALA A 54 -53.92 -19.81 -24.74
C ALA A 54 -52.71 -19.20 -25.47
N LEU A 55 -51.94 -18.34 -24.77
CA LEU A 55 -50.73 -17.73 -25.26
C LEU A 55 -49.46 -18.55 -25.06
N GLY A 56 -49.53 -19.77 -24.52
CA GLY A 56 -48.42 -20.66 -24.30
C GLY A 56 -47.66 -20.44 -22.97
N PHE A 57 -48.10 -19.51 -22.10
CA PHE A 57 -47.52 -19.35 -20.81
C PHE A 57 -47.86 -20.52 -19.87
N ARG A 58 -46.89 -21.16 -19.29
CA ARG A 58 -47.04 -22.05 -18.15
C ARG A 58 -47.31 -21.21 -16.93
N GLU A 59 -48.52 -21.22 -16.40
CA GLU A 59 -48.96 -20.53 -15.19
C GLU A 59 -48.04 -19.42 -14.64
N LEU A 60 -48.41 -18.16 -14.83
CA LEU A 60 -47.76 -17.01 -14.20
C LEU A 60 -48.08 -16.97 -12.69
N SER A 61 -48.08 -18.15 -12.04
CA SER A 61 -48.45 -18.34 -10.61
C SER A 61 -47.48 -17.65 -9.63
N PHE A 62 -46.30 -17.24 -10.12
CA PHE A 62 -45.34 -16.46 -9.36
C PHE A 62 -45.66 -14.95 -9.30
N LEU A 63 -46.59 -14.46 -10.12
CA LEU A 63 -47.05 -13.08 -10.05
C LEU A 63 -48.15 -12.94 -8.96
N PRO A 64 -48.01 -12.05 -7.97
CA PRO A 64 -49.01 -11.90 -6.91
C PRO A 64 -50.34 -11.46 -7.45
N ALA A 65 -51.43 -12.09 -6.94
CA ALA A 65 -52.78 -11.90 -7.43
C ALA A 65 -53.45 -10.59 -6.96
N GLU A 66 -52.87 -9.85 -6.04
CA GLU A 66 -53.53 -8.71 -5.37
C GLU A 66 -52.72 -7.44 -5.41
N ASP A 67 -53.45 -6.33 -5.59
CA ASP A 67 -53.04 -4.93 -5.53
C ASP A 67 -52.16 -4.38 -6.68
N GLY A 68 -52.70 -4.48 -7.92
CA GLY A 68 -52.24 -3.71 -9.07
C GLY A 68 -52.40 -2.20 -8.89
N GLN A 69 -51.40 -1.57 -8.25
CA GLN A 69 -51.16 -0.17 -8.61
C GLN A 69 -50.41 -0.19 -9.94
N ALA A 70 -51.12 0.23 -10.98
CA ALA A 70 -50.52 0.40 -12.31
C ALA A 70 -49.23 1.18 -12.21
N PHE A 71 -48.23 0.75 -13.00
CA PHE A 71 -46.88 1.29 -12.98
C PHE A 71 -46.85 2.76 -13.38
N ALA A 72 -47.66 3.19 -14.33
CA ALA A 72 -47.85 4.61 -14.67
C ALA A 72 -49.31 5.05 -14.43
N PRO A 73 -49.57 6.29 -14.01
CA PRO A 73 -50.93 6.80 -13.81
C PRO A 73 -51.79 6.73 -15.08
N VAL A 74 -51.18 6.81 -16.25
CA VAL A 74 -51.86 6.75 -17.57
C VAL A 74 -52.39 5.36 -17.93
N ILE A 75 -51.80 4.31 -17.32
CA ILE A 75 -52.16 2.90 -17.59
C ILE A 75 -53.46 2.50 -16.89
N ARG A 76 -53.95 3.28 -15.95
CA ARG A 76 -55.14 2.96 -15.10
C ARG A 76 -56.52 3.12 -15.80
N GLU A 77 -56.56 3.91 -16.84
CA GLU A 77 -57.86 4.24 -17.48
C GLU A 77 -58.07 3.54 -18.82
N GLY A 78 -58.41 2.28 -18.85
CA GLY A 78 -59.12 1.78 -20.00
C GLY A 78 -58.65 0.52 -20.69
N ILE A 79 -58.60 -0.59 -19.97
CA ILE A 79 -58.54 -1.91 -20.64
C ILE A 79 -59.95 -2.52 -20.61
N GLU A 80 -60.67 -2.36 -21.71
CA GLU A 80 -61.84 -3.21 -22.06
C GLU A 80 -61.40 -4.08 -23.24
N ALA A 81 -61.31 -5.40 -23.03
CA ALA A 81 -61.09 -6.48 -24.02
C ALA A 81 -59.67 -6.61 -24.61
N ALA A 82 -58.88 -7.55 -24.04
CA ALA A 82 -57.45 -7.71 -24.35
C ALA A 82 -57.14 -8.53 -25.63
N GLU A 83 -58.05 -9.34 -26.13
CA GLU A 83 -57.78 -10.19 -27.28
C GLU A 83 -57.47 -9.40 -28.57
N ASP A 84 -58.13 -8.26 -28.80
CA ASP A 84 -57.93 -7.42 -29.98
C ASP A 84 -56.68 -6.53 -29.91
N TYR A 85 -56.14 -6.31 -28.71
CA TYR A 85 -55.04 -5.36 -28.51
C TYR A 85 -53.64 -5.98 -28.56
N GLN A 86 -53.54 -7.30 -28.47
CA GLN A 86 -52.22 -7.95 -28.34
C GLN A 86 -51.40 -7.89 -29.61
N GLU A 87 -52.03 -8.14 -30.77
CA GLU A 87 -51.37 -8.03 -32.07
C GLU A 87 -50.96 -6.57 -32.35
N GLU A 88 -51.80 -5.60 -31.95
CA GLU A 88 -51.49 -4.17 -32.11
C GLU A 88 -50.32 -3.74 -31.20
N ILE A 89 -50.24 -4.25 -29.95
CA ILE A 89 -49.15 -3.93 -29.03
C ILE A 89 -47.83 -4.55 -29.50
N LEU A 90 -47.85 -5.79 -29.97
CA LEU A 90 -46.64 -6.43 -30.50
C LEU A 90 -46.14 -5.72 -31.76
N ALA A 91 -47.03 -5.35 -32.67
CA ALA A 91 -46.68 -4.57 -33.86
C ALA A 91 -46.06 -3.21 -33.49
N LEU A 92 -46.57 -2.60 -32.43
CA LEU A 92 -46.08 -1.33 -31.93
C LEU A 92 -44.74 -1.47 -31.21
N MET A 93 -44.52 -2.56 -30.47
CA MET A 93 -43.21 -2.88 -29.89
C MET A 93 -42.14 -3.11 -30.96
N GLU A 94 -42.50 -3.76 -32.08
CA GLU A 94 -41.61 -3.87 -33.24
C GLU A 94 -41.27 -2.50 -33.85
N GLN A 95 -42.28 -1.60 -33.99
CA GLN A 95 -42.05 -0.25 -34.48
C GLN A 95 -41.13 0.56 -33.56
N ILE A 96 -41.31 0.46 -32.22
CA ILE A 96 -40.42 1.13 -31.28
C ILE A 96 -39.01 0.55 -31.38
N GLY A 97 -38.88 -0.77 -31.42
CA GLY A 97 -37.58 -1.42 -31.60
C GLY A 97 -36.86 -0.90 -32.82
N ALA A 98 -37.58 -0.86 -33.97
CA ALA A 98 -37.04 -0.32 -35.22
C ALA A 98 -36.65 1.17 -35.12
N TYR A 99 -37.45 1.98 -34.43
CA TYR A 99 -37.14 3.40 -34.18
C TYR A 99 -35.88 3.56 -33.31
N LEU A 100 -35.76 2.81 -32.20
CA LEU A 100 -34.58 2.82 -31.33
C LEU A 100 -33.33 2.39 -32.11
N ASP A 101 -33.43 1.34 -32.93
CA ASP A 101 -32.30 0.87 -33.72
C ASP A 101 -31.89 1.90 -34.79
N GLN A 102 -32.86 2.63 -35.36
CA GLN A 102 -32.59 3.72 -36.27
C GLN A 102 -31.86 4.89 -35.58
N ARG A 103 -32.32 5.33 -34.39
CA ARG A 103 -31.64 6.36 -33.61
C ARG A 103 -30.20 5.95 -33.23
N ARG A 104 -30.02 4.72 -32.80
CA ARG A 104 -28.70 4.13 -32.48
C ARG A 104 -27.77 4.11 -33.70
N ALA A 105 -28.32 3.72 -34.86
CA ALA A 105 -27.56 3.73 -36.11
C ALA A 105 -27.14 5.13 -36.56
N MET A 106 -28.00 6.14 -36.36
CA MET A 106 -27.71 7.52 -36.71
C MET A 106 -26.64 8.14 -35.77
N THR A 107 -26.70 7.82 -34.48
CA THR A 107 -25.71 8.26 -33.50
C THR A 107 -24.33 7.63 -33.72
N GLY A 108 -24.30 6.40 -34.21
CA GLY A 108 -23.09 5.66 -34.55
C GLY A 108 -22.45 4.94 -33.36
N LEU A 109 -21.96 3.72 -33.62
CA LEU A 109 -21.32 2.85 -32.58
C LEU A 109 -20.03 3.44 -31.96
N GLY A 110 -19.46 4.49 -32.55
CA GLY A 110 -18.24 5.15 -32.01
C GLY A 110 -18.50 6.14 -30.90
N GLU A 111 -19.74 6.56 -30.67
CA GLU A 111 -20.14 7.56 -29.70
C GLU A 111 -20.55 6.91 -28.35
N ARG A 112 -19.60 6.23 -27.68
CA ARG A 112 -19.84 5.54 -26.41
C ARG A 112 -20.41 6.43 -25.30
N ASP A 113 -20.05 7.71 -25.30
CA ASP A 113 -20.51 8.68 -24.29
C ASP A 113 -22.01 8.99 -24.45
N LYS A 114 -22.58 8.79 -25.64
CA LYS A 114 -24.00 9.01 -25.92
C LYS A 114 -24.84 7.73 -25.83
N LEU A 115 -24.25 6.57 -26.07
CA LEU A 115 -24.91 5.26 -26.08
C LEU A 115 -24.23 4.25 -25.14
N PRO A 116 -24.04 4.53 -23.84
CA PRO A 116 -23.29 3.64 -22.96
C PRO A 116 -23.97 2.29 -22.76
N PHE A 117 -25.30 2.27 -22.62
CA PHE A 117 -26.07 1.03 -22.44
C PHE A 117 -25.99 0.15 -23.70
N TYR A 118 -26.34 0.69 -24.84
CA TYR A 118 -26.33 -0.05 -26.10
C TYR A 118 -24.92 -0.54 -26.45
N THR A 119 -23.92 0.29 -26.23
CA THR A 119 -22.52 -0.10 -26.47
C THR A 119 -22.12 -1.27 -25.58
N ALA A 120 -22.50 -1.25 -24.31
CA ALA A 120 -22.21 -2.33 -23.37
C ALA A 120 -22.86 -3.65 -23.82
N ILE A 121 -24.13 -3.61 -24.22
CA ILE A 121 -24.88 -4.79 -24.70
C ILE A 121 -24.29 -5.33 -26.00
N SER A 122 -24.06 -4.46 -26.97
CA SER A 122 -23.52 -4.83 -28.28
C SER A 122 -22.10 -5.40 -28.21
N GLU A 123 -21.22 -4.77 -27.47
CA GLU A 123 -19.82 -5.23 -27.33
C GLU A 123 -19.71 -6.55 -26.55
N THR A 124 -20.54 -6.75 -25.53
CA THR A 124 -20.56 -8.01 -24.80
C THR A 124 -21.24 -9.14 -25.52
N GLY A 125 -21.98 -8.85 -26.59
CA GLY A 125 -22.68 -9.85 -27.43
C GLY A 125 -23.79 -10.58 -26.66
N LEU A 126 -24.51 -9.87 -25.78
CA LEU A 126 -25.61 -10.43 -25.03
C LEU A 126 -26.76 -10.84 -25.95
N SER A 127 -27.37 -11.95 -25.63
CA SER A 127 -28.62 -12.39 -26.25
C SER A 127 -29.78 -11.46 -25.87
N ARG A 128 -30.90 -11.54 -26.59
CA ARG A 128 -32.09 -10.73 -26.31
C ARG A 128 -32.62 -10.94 -24.87
N TYR A 129 -32.55 -12.16 -24.39
CA TYR A 129 -32.92 -12.48 -23.01
C TYR A 129 -31.98 -11.76 -21.98
N GLU A 130 -30.68 -11.83 -22.22
CA GLU A 130 -29.69 -11.22 -21.38
C GLU A 130 -29.78 -9.69 -21.41
N GLU A 131 -30.03 -9.11 -22.57
CA GLU A 131 -30.33 -7.68 -22.72
C GLU A 131 -31.52 -7.26 -21.86
N LEU A 132 -32.62 -8.00 -21.91
CA LEU A 132 -33.82 -7.74 -21.09
C LEU A 132 -33.51 -7.87 -19.58
N ALA A 133 -32.76 -8.87 -19.19
CA ALA A 133 -32.36 -9.03 -17.79
C ALA A 133 -31.53 -7.83 -17.29
N VAL A 134 -30.60 -7.37 -18.10
CA VAL A 134 -29.79 -6.18 -17.79
C VAL A 134 -30.67 -4.92 -17.78
N LEU A 135 -31.57 -4.74 -18.74
CA LEU A 135 -32.47 -3.59 -18.80
C LEU A 135 -33.39 -3.51 -17.56
N CYS A 136 -34.05 -4.61 -17.22
CA CYS A 136 -34.92 -4.68 -16.04
C CYS A 136 -34.15 -4.38 -14.74
N ALA A 137 -32.96 -4.99 -14.60
CA ALA A 137 -32.11 -4.76 -13.44
C ALA A 137 -31.55 -3.33 -13.38
N TYR A 138 -31.27 -2.73 -14.54
CA TYR A 138 -30.85 -1.34 -14.65
C TYR A 138 -31.96 -0.37 -14.23
N ALA A 139 -33.18 -0.57 -14.71
CA ALA A 139 -34.32 0.21 -14.30
C ALA A 139 -34.57 0.09 -12.78
N ALA A 140 -34.51 -1.13 -12.23
CA ALA A 140 -34.65 -1.37 -10.78
C ALA A 140 -33.54 -0.71 -9.96
N ALA A 141 -32.32 -0.59 -10.51
CA ALA A 141 -31.20 0.07 -9.83
C ALA A 141 -31.32 1.60 -9.82
N CYS A 142 -31.78 2.18 -10.96
CA CYS A 142 -31.76 3.62 -11.18
C CYS A 142 -33.05 4.34 -10.74
N ALA A 143 -34.19 3.66 -10.76
CA ALA A 143 -35.48 4.28 -10.51
C ALA A 143 -36.32 3.54 -9.47
N PRO A 144 -36.65 4.17 -8.33
CA PRO A 144 -37.39 3.51 -7.23
C PRO A 144 -38.74 2.95 -7.62
N GLN A 145 -39.43 3.55 -8.61
CA GLN A 145 -40.73 3.07 -9.10
C GLN A 145 -40.58 1.68 -9.74
N TYR A 146 -39.54 1.46 -10.57
CA TYR A 146 -39.28 0.16 -11.16
C TYR A 146 -38.83 -0.87 -10.13
N ALA A 147 -37.98 -0.46 -9.19
CA ALA A 147 -37.56 -1.33 -8.10
C ALA A 147 -38.78 -1.89 -7.35
N GLY A 148 -39.66 -1.03 -6.86
CA GLY A 148 -40.81 -1.45 -6.08
C GLY A 148 -41.84 -2.26 -6.89
N TYR A 149 -41.95 -2.04 -8.21
CA TYR A 149 -42.83 -2.82 -9.06
C TYR A 149 -42.27 -4.21 -9.37
N LEU A 150 -41.03 -4.30 -9.82
CA LEU A 150 -40.37 -5.56 -10.16
C LEU A 150 -40.14 -6.47 -8.95
N GLU A 151 -39.86 -5.90 -7.78
CA GLU A 151 -39.80 -6.63 -6.52
C GLU A 151 -41.14 -7.30 -6.17
N ARG A 152 -42.25 -6.58 -6.35
CA ARG A 152 -43.60 -7.15 -6.08
C ARG A 152 -43.98 -8.23 -7.08
N LEU A 153 -43.67 -8.01 -8.37
CA LEU A 153 -43.91 -9.01 -9.40
C LEU A 153 -43.14 -10.30 -9.15
N GLY A 154 -41.88 -10.19 -8.77
CA GLY A 154 -40.99 -11.33 -8.60
C GLY A 154 -40.89 -11.89 -7.19
N GLN A 155 -41.49 -11.25 -6.19
CA GLN A 155 -41.35 -11.59 -4.77
C GLN A 155 -39.87 -11.69 -4.33
N THR A 156 -39.05 -10.78 -4.80
CA THR A 156 -37.59 -10.77 -4.61
C THR A 156 -37.12 -9.75 -3.56
N GLN A 157 -35.83 -9.76 -3.24
CA GLN A 157 -35.19 -8.77 -2.41
C GLN A 157 -35.15 -7.38 -3.09
N PRO A 158 -34.99 -6.30 -2.34
CA PRO A 158 -34.90 -4.95 -2.88
C PRO A 158 -33.92 -4.82 -4.05
N ARG A 159 -34.37 -4.18 -5.12
CA ARG A 159 -33.60 -3.96 -6.38
C ARG A 159 -33.14 -5.25 -7.07
N THR A 160 -33.80 -6.36 -6.82
CA THR A 160 -33.51 -7.64 -7.48
C THR A 160 -34.68 -8.03 -8.39
N VAL A 161 -34.39 -8.37 -9.62
CA VAL A 161 -35.38 -8.82 -10.61
C VAL A 161 -35.40 -10.34 -10.63
N SER A 162 -36.59 -10.94 -10.54
CA SER A 162 -36.76 -12.39 -10.62
C SER A 162 -36.46 -12.88 -12.05
N ARG A 163 -35.80 -14.02 -12.17
CA ARG A 163 -35.65 -14.72 -13.44
C ARG A 163 -37.00 -14.96 -14.13
N ALA A 164 -38.00 -15.36 -13.36
CA ALA A 164 -39.35 -15.64 -13.86
C ALA A 164 -40.02 -14.40 -14.51
N VAL A 165 -39.71 -13.19 -14.05
CA VAL A 165 -40.20 -11.95 -14.66
C VAL A 165 -39.53 -11.75 -16.02
N VAL A 166 -38.22 -11.96 -16.10
CA VAL A 166 -37.50 -11.85 -17.37
C VAL A 166 -37.93 -12.93 -18.38
N ASP A 167 -38.15 -14.17 -17.90
CA ASP A 167 -38.67 -15.27 -18.71
C ASP A 167 -40.03 -14.91 -19.31
N ALA A 168 -40.92 -14.31 -18.54
CA ALA A 168 -42.25 -13.89 -18.99
C ALA A 168 -42.15 -12.76 -20.02
N LEU A 169 -41.29 -11.75 -19.81
CA LEU A 169 -41.07 -10.67 -20.77
C LEU A 169 -40.45 -11.17 -22.09
N TYR A 170 -39.49 -12.08 -21.98
CA TYR A 170 -38.87 -12.69 -23.15
C TYR A 170 -39.85 -13.50 -23.95
N HIS A 171 -40.67 -14.34 -23.30
CA HIS A 171 -41.71 -15.13 -23.95
C HIS A 171 -42.76 -14.26 -24.64
N LEU A 172 -43.07 -13.08 -24.09
CA LEU A 172 -43.95 -12.09 -24.70
C LEU A 172 -43.40 -11.56 -26.01
N LEU A 173 -42.08 -11.35 -26.10
CA LEU A 173 -41.44 -10.79 -27.31
C LEU A 173 -41.20 -11.83 -28.41
N GLU A 174 -40.71 -13.01 -28.01
CA GLU A 174 -40.22 -14.00 -28.96
C GLU A 174 -41.24 -15.13 -29.26
N GLY A 175 -42.29 -15.23 -28.44
CA GLY A 175 -43.30 -16.29 -28.55
C GLY A 175 -42.84 -17.69 -28.11
N GLU A 176 -41.58 -17.84 -27.77
CA GLU A 176 -40.95 -19.09 -27.32
C GLU A 176 -40.25 -18.94 -25.99
N PRO A 177 -40.17 -20.00 -25.15
CA PRO A 177 -39.43 -19.92 -23.87
C PRO A 177 -37.94 -19.76 -24.13
N ALA A 178 -37.24 -19.03 -23.24
CA ALA A 178 -35.82 -18.85 -23.31
C ALA A 178 -35.05 -20.18 -23.21
N ASP A 179 -34.06 -20.37 -24.09
CA ASP A 179 -33.12 -21.49 -23.94
C ASP A 179 -32.12 -21.17 -22.84
N LEU A 180 -32.40 -21.69 -21.63
CA LEU A 180 -31.59 -21.46 -20.44
C LEU A 180 -30.16 -21.98 -20.55
N ASN A 181 -29.91 -22.94 -21.47
CA ASN A 181 -28.56 -23.44 -21.69
C ASN A 181 -27.71 -22.46 -22.51
N ALA A 182 -28.33 -21.73 -23.46
CA ALA A 182 -27.63 -20.69 -24.20
C ALA A 182 -27.28 -19.48 -23.35
N ILE A 183 -28.10 -19.17 -22.33
CA ILE A 183 -27.87 -18.04 -21.41
C ILE A 183 -26.63 -18.27 -20.53
N GLU A 184 -26.36 -19.54 -20.13
CA GLU A 184 -25.19 -19.88 -19.29
C GLU A 184 -23.86 -19.84 -20.08
N GLU A 185 -23.90 -19.73 -21.40
CA GLU A 185 -22.70 -19.70 -22.27
C GLU A 185 -22.07 -18.32 -22.43
N ASN A 186 -22.82 -17.22 -22.22
CA ASN A 186 -22.21 -15.88 -22.32
C ASN A 186 -21.40 -15.51 -21.08
N PRO A 187 -20.07 -15.46 -21.18
CA PRO A 187 -19.22 -15.23 -20.05
C PRO A 187 -19.34 -13.83 -19.45
N TRP A 188 -19.79 -12.83 -20.25
CA TRP A 188 -19.92 -11.45 -19.80
C TRP A 188 -21.22 -11.19 -19.02
N PHE A 189 -22.27 -11.94 -19.32
CA PHE A 189 -23.57 -11.77 -18.67
C PHE A 189 -23.44 -11.81 -17.13
N SER A 190 -22.75 -12.81 -16.60
CA SER A 190 -22.55 -12.95 -15.18
C SER A 190 -21.74 -11.81 -14.54
N CYS A 191 -21.01 -11.02 -15.34
CA CYS A 191 -20.20 -9.92 -14.84
C CYS A 191 -21.00 -8.66 -14.48
N PHE A 192 -22.23 -8.55 -14.98
CA PHE A 192 -23.12 -7.44 -14.63
C PHE A 192 -23.74 -7.58 -13.23
N PHE A 193 -23.88 -8.81 -12.70
CA PHE A 193 -24.73 -9.09 -11.54
C PHE A 193 -23.97 -9.47 -10.28
N GLU A 194 -24.58 -9.12 -9.14
CA GLU A 194 -24.18 -9.65 -7.83
C GLU A 194 -24.49 -11.15 -7.76
N MET A 195 -23.78 -11.87 -6.87
CA MET A 195 -24.08 -13.28 -6.60
C MET A 195 -25.38 -13.40 -5.80
N GLY A 196 -26.34 -14.17 -6.29
CA GLY A 196 -27.64 -14.35 -5.61
C GLY A 196 -28.71 -14.98 -6.48
N GLU A 197 -29.91 -15.09 -5.92
CA GLU A 197 -31.13 -15.51 -6.66
C GLU A 197 -31.72 -14.29 -7.35
N GLY A 198 -31.74 -14.30 -8.71
CA GLY A 198 -32.26 -13.23 -9.54
C GLY A 198 -31.16 -12.26 -10.04
N PHE A 199 -31.61 -11.20 -10.72
CA PHE A 199 -30.76 -10.23 -11.41
C PHE A 199 -30.70 -8.92 -10.61
N ARG A 200 -29.53 -8.67 -10.01
CA ARG A 200 -29.22 -7.41 -9.34
C ARG A 200 -27.88 -6.91 -9.84
N LEU A 201 -27.87 -5.73 -10.48
CA LEU A 201 -26.64 -5.16 -11.00
C LEU A 201 -25.65 -4.79 -9.89
N THR A 202 -24.36 -4.98 -10.16
CA THR A 202 -23.32 -4.41 -9.33
C THR A 202 -23.28 -2.89 -9.48
N PRO A 203 -22.86 -2.12 -8.45
CA PRO A 203 -22.70 -0.66 -8.56
C PRO A 203 -21.81 -0.23 -9.72
N GLY A 204 -20.76 -1.01 -10.02
CA GLY A 204 -19.86 -0.75 -11.13
C GLY A 204 -20.51 -0.98 -12.48
N ALA A 205 -21.33 -2.02 -12.63
CA ALA A 205 -22.10 -2.24 -13.85
C ALA A 205 -23.09 -1.09 -14.11
N VAL A 206 -23.79 -0.59 -13.09
CA VAL A 206 -24.66 0.58 -13.21
C VAL A 206 -23.87 1.79 -13.70
N ALA A 207 -22.72 2.08 -13.10
CA ALA A 207 -21.88 3.20 -13.51
C ALA A 207 -21.42 3.09 -14.98
N LEU A 208 -21.01 1.89 -15.41
CA LEU A 208 -20.60 1.63 -16.79
C LEU A 208 -21.75 1.80 -17.79
N LEU A 209 -22.96 1.33 -17.44
CA LEU A 209 -24.17 1.50 -18.25
C LEU A 209 -24.62 2.96 -18.34
N GLU A 210 -24.17 3.83 -17.46
CA GLU A 210 -24.37 5.28 -17.48
C GLU A 210 -23.18 6.06 -18.07
N GLY A 211 -22.19 5.38 -18.65
CA GLY A 211 -20.98 6.00 -19.19
C GLY A 211 -20.04 6.58 -18.14
N ARG A 212 -20.24 6.24 -16.84
CA ARG A 212 -19.40 6.70 -15.73
C ARG A 212 -18.32 5.68 -15.39
N SER A 213 -17.18 6.16 -14.90
CA SER A 213 -16.17 5.26 -14.35
C SER A 213 -16.69 4.60 -13.07
N PRO A 214 -16.43 3.29 -12.85
CA PRO A 214 -16.80 2.63 -11.60
C PRO A 214 -16.11 3.32 -10.43
N ALA A 215 -16.87 3.56 -9.38
CA ALA A 215 -16.42 4.24 -8.17
C ALA A 215 -16.06 3.25 -7.04
N GLU A 216 -15.80 1.99 -7.36
CA GLU A 216 -15.43 1.00 -6.37
C GLU A 216 -14.01 1.20 -5.86
N GLU A 217 -13.81 1.02 -4.54
CA GLU A 217 -12.50 1.17 -3.88
C GLU A 217 -11.45 0.22 -4.47
N ALA A 218 -11.86 -0.95 -4.97
CA ALA A 218 -10.94 -1.98 -5.47
C ALA A 218 -10.54 -1.82 -6.95
N VAL A 219 -11.32 -1.08 -7.76
CA VAL A 219 -11.09 -0.91 -9.20
C VAL A 219 -10.89 0.56 -9.55
N CYS A 220 -9.70 0.91 -10.02
CA CYS A 220 -9.37 2.27 -10.43
C CYS A 220 -9.10 2.31 -11.94
N LEU A 221 -9.72 3.25 -12.65
CA LEU A 221 -9.50 3.49 -14.07
C LEU A 221 -8.60 4.73 -14.25
N TYR A 222 -7.52 4.57 -15.00
CA TYR A 222 -6.55 5.63 -15.31
C TYR A 222 -6.56 5.96 -16.78
N ALA A 223 -6.63 7.24 -17.12
CA ALA A 223 -6.52 7.71 -18.49
C ALA A 223 -5.06 8.10 -18.82
N LYS A 224 -4.63 7.85 -20.04
CA LYS A 224 -3.27 8.15 -20.53
C LYS A 224 -2.93 9.63 -20.43
N ARG A 225 -3.88 10.50 -20.70
CA ARG A 225 -3.73 11.97 -20.62
C ARG A 225 -3.38 12.46 -19.21
N ASP A 226 -3.80 11.71 -18.18
CA ASP A 226 -3.61 12.06 -16.76
C ASP A 226 -2.36 11.37 -16.18
N GLU A 227 -1.63 10.60 -17.01
CA GLU A 227 -0.46 9.86 -16.56
C GLU A 227 0.74 10.80 -16.42
N ALA A 228 1.36 10.78 -15.24
CA ALA A 228 2.60 11.50 -14.98
C ALA A 228 3.74 10.99 -15.90
N PRO A 229 4.76 11.80 -16.21
CA PRO A 229 5.87 11.41 -17.07
C PRO A 229 6.47 10.06 -16.70
N ALA A 230 7.04 9.38 -17.69
CA ALA A 230 7.68 8.08 -17.51
C ALA A 230 8.80 8.15 -16.45
N CYS A 231 8.84 7.15 -15.59
CA CYS A 231 9.90 7.05 -14.60
C CYS A 231 11.24 6.73 -15.29
N PRO A 232 12.36 7.37 -14.92
CA PRO A 232 13.64 7.20 -15.61
C PRO A 232 14.32 5.84 -15.42
N ILE A 233 13.66 4.90 -14.75
CA ILE A 233 14.18 3.56 -14.46
C ILE A 233 13.39 2.48 -15.20
N TYR A 234 13.97 1.28 -15.30
CA TYR A 234 13.38 0.09 -15.94
C TYR A 234 13.06 0.26 -17.44
N GLN A 235 13.76 1.15 -18.16
CA GLN A 235 13.52 1.38 -19.59
C GLN A 235 13.66 0.09 -20.41
N ASP A 236 14.72 -0.69 -20.18
CA ASP A 236 14.94 -1.98 -20.85
C ASP A 236 13.82 -2.97 -20.57
N SER A 237 13.33 -3.01 -19.31
CA SER A 237 12.21 -3.86 -18.92
C SER A 237 10.91 -3.40 -19.58
N ALA A 238 10.68 -2.08 -19.67
CA ALA A 238 9.51 -1.51 -20.34
C ALA A 238 9.51 -1.85 -21.84
N GLU A 239 10.63 -1.70 -22.53
CA GLU A 239 10.77 -2.06 -23.95
C GLU A 239 10.55 -3.55 -24.18
N LYS A 240 11.13 -4.42 -23.34
CA LYS A 240 10.94 -5.86 -23.41
C LYS A 240 9.48 -6.23 -23.25
N LEU A 241 8.81 -5.71 -22.22
CA LEU A 241 7.40 -5.96 -21.96
C LEU A 241 6.50 -5.43 -23.08
N THR A 242 6.78 -4.25 -23.62
CA THR A 242 6.05 -3.69 -24.75
C THR A 242 6.15 -4.59 -25.99
N ARG A 243 7.34 -5.14 -26.29
CA ARG A 243 7.51 -6.10 -27.40
C ARG A 243 6.72 -7.39 -27.17
N ILE A 244 6.69 -7.90 -25.94
CA ILE A 244 5.92 -9.10 -25.59
C ILE A 244 4.41 -8.85 -25.79
N CYS A 245 3.90 -7.70 -25.29
CA CYS A 245 2.50 -7.31 -25.49
C CYS A 245 2.11 -7.11 -26.96
N ALA A 246 3.07 -6.72 -27.79
CA ALA A 246 2.84 -6.49 -29.22
C ALA A 246 2.89 -7.78 -30.05
N ALA A 247 3.59 -8.81 -29.57
CA ALA A 247 3.80 -10.05 -30.31
C ALA A 247 2.51 -10.90 -30.44
N ASP A 248 1.70 -10.94 -29.40
CA ASP A 248 0.41 -11.66 -29.40
C ASP A 248 -0.64 -10.85 -28.61
N PRO A 249 -1.29 -9.92 -29.31
CA PRO A 249 -2.15 -8.95 -28.67
C PRO A 249 -3.49 -9.49 -28.19
N ASP A 250 -3.97 -10.61 -28.77
CA ASP A 250 -5.31 -11.14 -28.59
C ASP A 250 -5.31 -12.44 -27.77
N THR A 251 -4.17 -12.81 -27.21
CA THR A 251 -4.05 -13.96 -26.32
C THR A 251 -3.99 -13.52 -24.85
N ALA A 252 -4.71 -14.24 -24.00
CA ALA A 252 -4.64 -14.05 -22.56
C ALA A 252 -3.27 -14.53 -22.03
N LEU A 253 -2.32 -13.61 -21.94
CA LEU A 253 -0.97 -13.83 -21.46
C LEU A 253 -0.80 -13.17 -20.09
N ALA A 254 -0.39 -13.93 -19.07
CA ALA A 254 -0.04 -13.39 -17.77
C ALA A 254 1.39 -12.83 -17.78
N LEU A 255 1.53 -11.54 -17.44
CA LEU A 255 2.81 -10.87 -17.25
C LEU A 255 3.03 -10.66 -15.75
N LEU A 256 3.84 -11.52 -15.13
CA LEU A 256 4.10 -11.49 -13.70
C LEU A 256 5.30 -10.60 -13.39
N LEU A 257 5.05 -9.40 -12.85
CA LEU A 257 6.10 -8.50 -12.40
C LEU A 257 6.40 -8.76 -10.92
N VAL A 258 7.64 -9.17 -10.66
CA VAL A 258 8.15 -9.43 -9.32
C VAL A 258 9.10 -8.31 -8.90
N GLY A 259 8.99 -7.84 -7.67
CA GLY A 259 9.89 -6.82 -7.13
C GLY A 259 9.45 -6.35 -5.76
N GLU A 260 10.30 -5.60 -5.08
CA GLU A 260 10.04 -5.05 -3.75
C GLU A 260 8.79 -4.16 -3.71
N PRO A 261 8.10 -4.06 -2.56
CA PRO A 261 7.02 -3.09 -2.38
C PRO A 261 7.50 -1.68 -2.68
N GLY A 262 6.70 -0.89 -3.40
CA GLY A 262 7.05 0.51 -3.70
C GLY A 262 8.10 0.73 -4.79
N CYS A 263 8.69 -0.31 -5.42
CA CYS A 263 9.70 -0.15 -6.47
C CYS A 263 9.17 0.42 -7.80
N GLY A 264 7.85 0.62 -7.94
CA GLY A 264 7.26 1.22 -9.14
C GLY A 264 6.61 0.24 -10.13
N LYS A 265 6.36 -1.03 -9.75
CA LYS A 265 5.71 -2.06 -10.61
C LYS A 265 4.44 -1.57 -11.29
N THR A 266 3.52 -0.97 -10.53
CA THR A 266 2.23 -0.48 -11.05
C THR A 266 2.42 0.61 -12.09
N LYS A 267 3.37 1.53 -11.86
CA LYS A 267 3.71 2.60 -12.82
C LYS A 267 4.28 2.01 -14.10
N LEU A 268 5.20 1.04 -14.00
CA LEU A 268 5.79 0.35 -15.14
C LEU A 268 4.73 -0.40 -15.96
N ALA A 269 3.86 -1.18 -15.29
CA ALA A 269 2.79 -1.91 -15.96
C ALA A 269 1.84 -0.96 -16.71
N ARG A 270 1.42 0.14 -16.08
CA ARG A 270 0.58 1.17 -16.71
C ARG A 270 1.28 1.82 -17.90
N GLN A 271 2.56 2.19 -17.75
CA GLN A 271 3.35 2.78 -18.83
C GLN A 271 3.42 1.85 -20.05
N VAL A 272 3.63 0.56 -19.84
CA VAL A 272 3.65 -0.44 -20.93
C VAL A 272 2.27 -0.55 -21.57
N LEU A 273 1.19 -0.63 -20.79
CA LEU A 273 -0.17 -0.73 -21.32
C LEU A 273 -0.62 0.55 -22.04
N PHE A 274 -0.21 1.74 -21.59
CA PHE A 274 -0.48 2.99 -22.29
C PHE A 274 0.22 3.16 -23.65
N SER A 275 1.14 2.26 -23.99
CA SER A 275 1.64 2.18 -25.37
C SER A 275 0.59 1.69 -26.34
N ARG A 276 -0.43 0.97 -25.86
CA ARG A 276 -1.46 0.33 -26.66
C ARG A 276 -2.88 0.81 -26.33
N TYR A 277 -3.19 1.09 -25.08
CA TYR A 277 -4.52 1.45 -24.59
C TYR A 277 -4.55 2.92 -24.16
N GLU A 278 -5.67 3.59 -24.37
CA GLU A 278 -5.89 4.96 -23.87
C GLU A 278 -6.27 4.97 -22.38
N GLN A 279 -6.73 3.82 -21.87
CA GLN A 279 -7.11 3.64 -20.47
C GLN A 279 -6.49 2.35 -19.91
N VAL A 280 -6.26 2.35 -18.59
CA VAL A 280 -5.76 1.20 -17.84
C VAL A 280 -6.55 1.04 -16.55
N ALA A 281 -7.19 -0.10 -16.37
CA ALA A 281 -7.84 -0.49 -15.12
C ALA A 281 -6.82 -1.15 -14.19
N VAL A 282 -6.92 -0.84 -12.90
CA VAL A 282 -6.10 -1.45 -11.85
C VAL A 282 -7.02 -2.06 -10.81
N LEU A 283 -6.96 -3.37 -10.65
CA LEU A 283 -7.62 -4.11 -9.58
C LEU A 283 -6.67 -4.27 -8.40
N CYS A 284 -7.02 -3.70 -7.25
CA CYS A 284 -6.26 -3.79 -6.02
C CYS A 284 -6.85 -4.87 -5.09
N LEU A 285 -6.29 -6.07 -5.12
CA LEU A 285 -6.78 -7.18 -4.30
C LEU A 285 -6.57 -6.96 -2.79
N ASP A 286 -5.63 -6.10 -2.39
CA ASP A 286 -5.40 -5.78 -0.97
C ASP A 286 -6.61 -5.09 -0.32
N TRP A 287 -7.46 -4.44 -1.11
CA TRP A 287 -8.69 -3.77 -0.66
C TRP A 287 -9.92 -4.66 -0.73
N VAL A 288 -9.79 -5.85 -1.33
CA VAL A 288 -10.88 -6.81 -1.48
C VAL A 288 -10.84 -7.81 -0.32
N GLN A 289 -11.96 -7.95 0.39
CA GLN A 289 -12.11 -8.95 1.45
C GLN A 289 -11.90 -10.37 0.90
N ARG A 290 -11.42 -11.29 1.75
CA ARG A 290 -11.07 -12.66 1.34
C ARG A 290 -12.27 -13.59 1.13
N GLU A 291 -13.47 -13.08 1.31
CA GLU A 291 -14.69 -13.83 1.04
C GLU A 291 -14.84 -14.11 -0.46
N PRO A 292 -15.15 -15.36 -0.86
CA PRO A 292 -15.24 -15.73 -2.28
C PRO A 292 -16.21 -14.88 -3.10
N GLU A 293 -17.34 -14.49 -2.50
CA GLU A 293 -18.37 -13.67 -3.15
C GLU A 293 -17.85 -12.25 -3.44
N THR A 294 -17.21 -11.62 -2.47
CA THR A 294 -16.63 -10.27 -2.61
C THR A 294 -15.51 -10.25 -3.63
N LEU A 295 -14.65 -11.29 -3.60
CA LEU A 295 -13.59 -11.44 -4.59
C LEU A 295 -14.16 -11.62 -6.00
N THR A 296 -15.14 -12.52 -6.17
CA THR A 296 -15.78 -12.78 -7.47
C THR A 296 -16.40 -11.50 -8.04
N ARG A 297 -17.09 -10.73 -7.20
CA ARG A 297 -17.68 -9.45 -7.59
C ARG A 297 -16.61 -8.47 -8.08
N ALA A 298 -15.57 -8.23 -7.29
CA ALA A 298 -14.50 -7.29 -7.66
C ALA A 298 -13.76 -7.69 -8.96
N VAL A 299 -13.53 -8.99 -9.15
CA VAL A 299 -12.87 -9.51 -10.37
C VAL A 299 -13.75 -9.36 -11.60
N ARG A 300 -15.05 -9.66 -11.48
CA ARG A 300 -16.03 -9.47 -12.56
C ARG A 300 -16.15 -8.01 -12.96
N GLU A 301 -16.23 -7.13 -11.99
CA GLU A 301 -16.29 -5.68 -12.22
C GLU A 301 -15.03 -5.15 -12.88
N ALA A 302 -13.85 -5.59 -12.46
CA ALA A 302 -12.59 -5.23 -13.10
C ALA A 302 -12.51 -5.73 -14.54
N ALA A 303 -12.99 -6.95 -14.81
CA ALA A 303 -13.04 -7.54 -16.13
C ALA A 303 -13.99 -6.76 -17.05
N LEU A 304 -15.20 -6.49 -16.57
CA LEU A 304 -16.20 -5.73 -17.31
C LEU A 304 -15.73 -4.30 -17.60
N THR A 305 -15.16 -3.63 -16.60
CA THR A 305 -14.57 -2.30 -16.75
C THR A 305 -13.47 -2.29 -17.81
N ALA A 306 -12.52 -3.23 -17.72
CA ALA A 306 -11.43 -3.32 -18.68
C ALA A 306 -11.93 -3.61 -20.11
N PHE A 307 -12.97 -4.44 -20.23
CA PHE A 307 -13.55 -4.79 -21.49
C PHE A 307 -14.27 -3.60 -22.14
N LEU A 308 -15.28 -3.05 -21.45
CA LEU A 308 -16.13 -1.96 -21.97
C LEU A 308 -15.37 -0.64 -22.18
N SER A 309 -14.35 -0.37 -21.35
CA SER A 309 -13.50 0.81 -21.54
C SER A 309 -12.35 0.60 -22.52
N ALA A 310 -12.28 -0.56 -23.20
CA ALA A 310 -11.15 -0.99 -24.01
C ALA A 310 -9.79 -0.76 -23.32
N ALA A 311 -9.75 -0.97 -21.99
CA ALA A 311 -8.61 -0.68 -21.13
C ALA A 311 -7.67 -1.88 -20.99
N GLY A 312 -6.37 -1.62 -20.77
CA GLY A 312 -5.45 -2.64 -20.25
C GLY A 312 -5.76 -2.95 -18.77
N LEU A 313 -5.39 -4.12 -18.27
CA LEU A 313 -5.65 -4.53 -16.89
C LEU A 313 -4.37 -4.85 -16.11
N VAL A 314 -4.28 -4.28 -14.90
CA VAL A 314 -3.24 -4.55 -13.92
C VAL A 314 -3.90 -5.08 -12.64
N VAL A 315 -3.38 -6.17 -12.09
CA VAL A 315 -3.83 -6.76 -10.83
C VAL A 315 -2.72 -6.66 -9.79
N THR A 316 -3.01 -6.07 -8.64
CA THR A 316 -2.08 -5.91 -7.50
C THR A 316 -2.54 -6.75 -6.32
N GLY A 317 -1.63 -7.05 -5.37
CA GLY A 317 -2.00 -7.78 -4.15
C GLY A 317 -2.20 -9.28 -4.35
N LEU A 318 -1.56 -9.89 -5.35
CA LEU A 318 -1.68 -11.33 -5.62
C LEU A 318 -1.01 -12.20 -4.53
N GLY A 319 -0.07 -11.64 -3.72
CA GLY A 319 0.86 -12.33 -2.83
C GLY A 319 0.24 -13.40 -1.94
N ASP A 320 -0.75 -13.09 -1.14
CA ASP A 320 -1.28 -13.96 -0.09
C ASP A 320 -2.56 -14.74 -0.47
N ARG A 321 -2.93 -14.75 -1.75
CA ARG A 321 -4.18 -15.39 -2.20
C ARG A 321 -4.02 -16.90 -2.36
N SER A 322 -4.96 -17.65 -1.82
CA SER A 322 -5.02 -19.11 -1.94
C SER A 322 -5.18 -19.59 -3.39
N SER A 323 -4.84 -20.85 -3.67
CA SER A 323 -5.03 -21.43 -5.02
C SER A 323 -6.49 -21.40 -5.49
N ALA A 324 -7.45 -21.49 -4.57
CA ALA A 324 -8.88 -21.39 -4.91
C ALA A 324 -9.27 -19.97 -5.35
N GLU A 325 -8.81 -18.94 -4.62
CA GLU A 325 -9.01 -17.53 -4.97
C GLU A 325 -8.37 -17.17 -6.32
N GLN A 326 -7.16 -17.68 -6.56
CA GLN A 326 -6.48 -17.49 -7.84
C GLN A 326 -7.24 -18.12 -9.01
N ARG A 327 -7.83 -19.30 -8.80
CA ARG A 327 -8.62 -19.95 -9.83
C ARG A 327 -9.82 -19.11 -10.25
N ILE A 328 -10.55 -18.52 -9.29
CA ILE A 328 -11.65 -17.57 -9.57
C ILE A 328 -11.13 -16.40 -10.40
N LEU A 329 -10.02 -15.80 -9.98
CA LEU A 329 -9.41 -14.66 -10.67
C LEU A 329 -9.09 -15.00 -12.14
N PHE A 330 -8.35 -16.09 -12.37
CA PHE A 330 -7.88 -16.43 -13.72
C PHE A 330 -9.00 -16.92 -14.64
N GLN A 331 -10.00 -17.63 -14.12
CA GLN A 331 -11.16 -18.06 -14.90
C GLN A 331 -11.92 -16.87 -15.48
N THR A 332 -12.14 -15.82 -14.70
CA THR A 332 -12.82 -14.61 -15.15
C THR A 332 -11.94 -13.77 -16.07
N LEU A 333 -10.69 -13.51 -15.70
CA LEU A 333 -9.83 -12.57 -16.44
C LEU A 333 -9.33 -13.11 -17.80
N ARG A 334 -9.23 -14.43 -17.96
CA ARG A 334 -8.82 -15.01 -19.27
C ARG A 334 -9.77 -14.68 -20.41
N GLN A 335 -11.03 -14.33 -20.11
CA GLN A 335 -12.04 -13.93 -21.10
C GLN A 335 -11.71 -12.61 -21.81
N LEU A 336 -10.83 -11.82 -21.22
CA LEU A 336 -10.39 -10.55 -21.81
C LEU A 336 -9.55 -10.72 -23.09
N HIS A 337 -9.01 -11.93 -23.35
CA HIS A 337 -8.20 -12.24 -24.53
C HIS A 337 -7.14 -11.17 -24.83
N ARG A 338 -6.42 -10.71 -23.81
CA ARG A 338 -5.37 -9.69 -23.91
C ARG A 338 -4.30 -9.89 -22.84
N PRO A 339 -3.11 -9.27 -22.95
CA PRO A 339 -2.08 -9.32 -21.91
C PRO A 339 -2.55 -8.74 -20.58
N LEU A 340 -2.33 -9.48 -19.50
CA LEU A 340 -2.74 -9.16 -18.13
C LEU A 340 -1.51 -9.01 -17.25
N PHE A 341 -1.39 -7.88 -16.54
CA PHE A 341 -0.29 -7.65 -15.61
C PHE A 341 -0.67 -8.08 -14.20
N PHE A 342 0.15 -8.94 -13.59
CA PHE A 342 0.04 -9.35 -12.21
C PHE A 342 1.27 -8.91 -11.44
N LEU A 343 1.07 -8.22 -10.32
CA LEU A 343 2.15 -7.66 -9.51
C LEU A 343 2.29 -8.43 -8.21
N THR A 344 3.52 -8.87 -7.90
CA THR A 344 3.82 -9.61 -6.67
C THR A 344 5.17 -9.20 -6.08
N THR A 345 5.38 -9.52 -4.82
CA THR A 345 6.68 -9.44 -4.14
C THR A 345 7.37 -10.80 -4.03
N GLU A 346 6.64 -11.89 -4.29
CA GLU A 346 7.12 -13.26 -4.12
C GLU A 346 7.80 -13.76 -5.40
N GLU A 347 9.08 -14.02 -5.32
CA GLU A 347 9.86 -14.49 -6.45
C GLU A 347 9.53 -15.92 -6.87
N GLU A 348 9.16 -16.78 -5.92
CA GLU A 348 8.84 -18.20 -6.17
C GLU A 348 7.45 -18.42 -6.75
N ARG A 349 6.61 -17.37 -6.81
CA ARG A 349 5.23 -17.49 -7.28
C ARG A 349 5.17 -17.82 -8.76
N ALA A 350 4.33 -18.79 -9.11
CA ALA A 350 4.02 -19.17 -10.46
C ALA A 350 2.51 -19.07 -10.72
N ILE A 351 2.14 -18.67 -11.93
CA ILE A 351 0.78 -18.75 -12.46
C ILE A 351 0.74 -19.95 -13.37
N THR A 352 -0.14 -20.91 -13.08
CA THR A 352 -0.26 -22.18 -13.82
C THR A 352 -1.46 -22.20 -14.75
N GLU A 353 -2.45 -21.36 -14.52
CA GLU A 353 -3.71 -21.33 -15.23
C GLU A 353 -3.65 -20.59 -16.57
N LEU A 354 -2.61 -19.77 -16.78
CA LEU A 354 -2.39 -19.01 -18.02
C LEU A 354 -0.93 -19.13 -18.46
N PRO A 355 -0.63 -19.04 -19.77
CA PRO A 355 0.73 -18.78 -20.25
C PRO A 355 1.31 -17.58 -19.50
N CYS A 356 2.47 -17.76 -18.86
CA CYS A 356 3.02 -16.75 -17.96
C CYS A 356 4.45 -16.38 -18.33
N VAL A 357 4.71 -15.08 -18.47
CA VAL A 357 6.05 -14.52 -18.58
C VAL A 357 6.38 -13.78 -17.29
N LYS A 358 7.41 -14.28 -16.58
CA LYS A 358 7.89 -13.68 -15.34
C LYS A 358 9.01 -12.69 -15.62
N VAL A 359 8.90 -11.49 -15.03
CA VAL A 359 9.92 -10.44 -15.10
C VAL A 359 10.23 -9.98 -13.67
N VAL A 360 11.46 -10.24 -13.23
CA VAL A 360 11.97 -9.79 -11.93
C VAL A 360 12.60 -8.42 -12.13
N LEU A 361 12.13 -7.41 -11.39
CA LEU A 361 12.69 -6.08 -11.41
C LEU A 361 13.89 -6.02 -10.45
N PRO A 362 15.07 -5.60 -10.93
CA PRO A 362 16.24 -5.48 -10.08
C PRO A 362 16.06 -4.37 -9.05
N LEU A 363 16.82 -4.44 -7.96
CA LEU A 363 16.97 -3.33 -7.02
C LEU A 363 17.62 -2.14 -7.75
N CYS A 364 17.16 -0.94 -7.43
CA CYS A 364 17.73 0.28 -8.04
C CYS A 364 19.21 0.44 -7.66
N SER A 365 20.07 0.60 -8.64
CA SER A 365 21.46 0.99 -8.45
C SER A 365 21.56 2.44 -7.92
N GLU A 366 22.68 2.82 -7.33
CA GLU A 366 22.89 4.20 -6.84
C GLU A 366 22.69 5.25 -7.94
N ARG A 367 23.10 4.93 -9.16
CA ARG A 367 22.90 5.79 -10.33
C ARG A 367 21.41 5.99 -10.65
N GLU A 368 20.62 4.93 -10.58
CA GLU A 368 19.17 5.00 -10.80
C GLU A 368 18.47 5.73 -9.66
N LYS A 369 18.88 5.52 -8.40
CA LYS A 369 18.37 6.29 -7.25
C LYS A 369 18.66 7.78 -7.41
N THR A 370 19.84 8.15 -7.87
CA THR A 370 20.20 9.56 -8.16
C THR A 370 19.31 10.13 -9.26
N ALA A 371 19.06 9.38 -10.32
CA ALA A 371 18.17 9.79 -11.41
C ALA A 371 16.72 9.97 -10.93
N LEU A 372 16.23 9.08 -10.06
CA LEU A 372 14.90 9.16 -9.44
C LEU A 372 14.75 10.39 -8.54
N TRP A 373 15.72 10.62 -7.65
CA TRP A 373 15.71 11.81 -6.81
C TRP A 373 15.72 13.09 -7.66
N ASN A 374 16.57 13.15 -8.67
CA ASN A 374 16.62 14.30 -9.59
C ASN A 374 15.28 14.50 -10.32
N PHE A 375 14.61 13.40 -10.69
CA PHE A 375 13.29 13.44 -11.32
C PHE A 375 12.21 13.97 -10.37
N PHE A 376 12.09 13.44 -9.15
CA PHE A 376 11.06 13.88 -8.22
C PHE A 376 11.32 15.30 -7.67
N LEU A 377 12.56 15.67 -7.41
CA LEU A 377 12.93 17.00 -6.93
C LEU A 377 12.64 18.12 -7.95
N GLN A 378 12.31 17.79 -9.22
CA GLN A 378 11.81 18.79 -10.18
C GLN A 378 10.52 19.49 -9.72
N ALA A 379 9.74 18.86 -8.86
CA ALA A 379 8.53 19.43 -8.30
C ALA A 379 8.79 20.53 -7.24
N LEU A 380 10.05 20.73 -6.84
CA LEU A 380 10.44 21.72 -5.83
C LEU A 380 11.16 22.92 -6.49
N PRO A 381 11.12 24.10 -5.87
CA PRO A 381 11.75 25.32 -6.40
C PRO A 381 13.27 25.31 -6.21
N LEU A 382 13.96 24.45 -6.96
CA LEU A 382 15.40 24.23 -6.93
C LEU A 382 16.03 24.58 -8.28
N SER A 383 17.21 25.18 -8.26
CA SER A 383 18.05 25.30 -9.45
C SER A 383 18.55 23.91 -9.90
N GLU A 384 18.93 23.78 -11.15
CA GLU A 384 19.43 22.50 -11.71
C GLU A 384 20.66 21.97 -10.97
N THR A 385 21.57 22.87 -10.60
CA THR A 385 22.78 22.53 -9.84
C THR A 385 22.50 22.10 -8.42
N GLU A 386 21.61 22.78 -7.71
CA GLU A 386 21.19 22.39 -6.35
C GLU A 386 20.44 21.08 -6.36
N ARG A 387 19.55 20.87 -7.33
CA ARG A 387 18.79 19.64 -7.50
C ARG A 387 19.72 18.44 -7.73
N ALA A 388 20.70 18.58 -8.64
CA ALA A 388 21.67 17.50 -8.91
C ALA A 388 22.53 17.18 -7.67
N ALA A 389 22.98 18.18 -6.93
CA ALA A 389 23.75 18.00 -5.72
C ALA A 389 22.94 17.32 -4.60
N LEU A 390 21.67 17.76 -4.40
CA LEU A 390 20.76 17.14 -3.46
C LEU A 390 20.43 15.69 -3.87
N ALA A 391 20.13 15.44 -5.14
CA ALA A 391 19.83 14.10 -5.65
C ALA A 391 20.97 13.11 -5.37
N ALA A 392 22.21 13.49 -5.62
CA ALA A 392 23.38 12.66 -5.32
C ALA A 392 23.56 12.44 -3.81
N SER A 393 23.39 13.49 -3.00
CA SER A 393 23.47 13.39 -1.54
C SER A 393 22.39 12.48 -0.97
N TYR A 394 21.11 12.63 -1.41
CA TYR A 394 19.99 11.84 -0.89
C TYR A 394 20.03 10.39 -1.39
N ALA A 395 20.48 10.12 -2.61
CA ALA A 395 20.66 8.75 -3.12
C ALA A 395 21.63 7.94 -2.27
N ASN A 396 22.74 8.56 -1.84
CA ASN A 396 23.74 7.92 -0.99
C ASN A 396 23.28 7.80 0.49
N ARG A 397 22.51 8.79 0.96
CA ARG A 397 22.12 8.86 2.35
C ARG A 397 20.88 8.02 2.68
N TYR A 398 19.94 7.92 1.72
CA TYR A 398 18.64 7.33 1.95
C TYR A 398 18.38 6.17 0.99
N ASP A 399 18.29 4.96 1.53
CA ASP A 399 17.78 3.82 0.78
C ASP A 399 16.25 3.82 0.85
N MET A 400 15.63 4.44 -0.14
CA MET A 400 14.18 4.61 -0.25
C MET A 400 13.65 3.96 -1.52
N THR A 401 12.43 3.44 -1.45
CA THR A 401 11.72 2.97 -2.63
C THR A 401 11.26 4.14 -3.50
N VAL A 402 10.90 3.86 -4.74
CA VAL A 402 10.35 4.87 -5.67
C VAL A 402 9.11 5.56 -5.09
N ALA A 403 8.25 4.77 -4.41
CA ALA A 403 7.04 5.27 -3.77
C ALA A 403 7.37 6.21 -2.59
N ASP A 404 8.36 5.83 -1.77
CA ASP A 404 8.80 6.65 -0.64
C ASP A 404 9.43 7.97 -1.09
N MET A 405 10.28 7.94 -2.13
CA MET A 405 10.86 9.15 -2.71
C MET A 405 9.77 10.11 -3.21
N LYS A 406 8.77 9.59 -3.95
CA LYS A 406 7.64 10.39 -4.43
C LYS A 406 6.84 11.00 -3.28
N LYS A 407 6.52 10.19 -2.25
CA LYS A 407 5.79 10.64 -1.08
C LYS A 407 6.57 11.71 -0.31
N THR A 408 7.87 11.47 -0.08
CA THR A 408 8.76 12.41 0.61
C THR A 408 8.76 13.80 -0.05
N VAL A 409 8.83 13.84 -1.38
CA VAL A 409 8.81 15.12 -2.10
C VAL A 409 7.43 15.79 -2.03
N ALA A 410 6.35 15.02 -2.11
CA ALA A 410 5.00 15.55 -1.94
C ALA A 410 4.76 16.11 -0.53
N ASP A 411 5.21 15.40 0.51
CA ASP A 411 5.13 15.87 1.90
C ASP A 411 5.97 17.15 2.11
N ALA A 412 7.17 17.21 1.52
CA ALA A 412 8.02 18.41 1.55
C ALA A 412 7.35 19.63 0.90
N GLN A 413 6.60 19.44 -0.20
CA GLN A 413 5.80 20.52 -0.79
C GLN A 413 4.74 21.05 0.20
N GLY A 414 4.11 20.15 0.98
CA GLY A 414 3.16 20.54 2.02
C GLY A 414 3.81 21.39 3.12
N TYR A 415 5.00 20.99 3.60
CA TYR A 415 5.74 21.77 4.61
C TYR A 415 6.22 23.12 4.09
N LEU A 416 6.67 23.20 2.84
CA LEU A 416 7.03 24.45 2.17
C LEU A 416 5.84 25.40 2.06
N ALA A 417 4.66 24.90 1.70
CA ALA A 417 3.44 25.69 1.67
C ALA A 417 3.07 26.21 3.08
N GLY A 418 3.47 25.49 4.14
CA GLY A 418 3.34 25.91 5.54
C GLY A 418 4.41 26.91 6.01
N GLY A 419 5.38 27.29 5.16
CA GLY A 419 6.43 28.27 5.47
C GLY A 419 7.73 27.72 6.06
N ALA A 420 7.94 26.39 6.01
CA ALA A 420 9.19 25.77 6.42
C ALA A 420 10.33 26.04 5.40
N ASP A 421 11.58 26.04 5.87
CA ASP A 421 12.73 26.06 4.96
C ASP A 421 12.82 24.75 4.13
N LEU A 422 13.30 24.86 2.89
CA LEU A 422 13.36 23.73 1.96
C LEU A 422 14.18 22.55 2.50
N ARG A 423 15.32 22.81 3.14
CA ARG A 423 16.17 21.75 3.70
C ARG A 423 15.51 21.10 4.92
N GLU A 424 14.87 21.88 5.75
CA GLU A 424 14.12 21.41 6.91
C GLU A 424 12.89 20.61 6.46
N ALA A 425 12.14 21.09 5.47
CA ALA A 425 10.99 20.41 4.91
C ALA A 425 11.37 19.04 4.34
N LEU A 426 12.43 18.95 3.54
CA LEU A 426 12.91 17.69 2.99
C LEU A 426 13.45 16.75 4.07
N ALA A 427 14.23 17.24 5.03
CA ALA A 427 14.76 16.43 6.13
C ALA A 427 13.63 15.84 6.98
N THR A 428 12.62 16.67 7.31
CA THR A 428 11.43 16.25 8.07
C THR A 428 10.61 15.22 7.29
N SER A 429 10.41 15.43 5.99
CA SER A 429 9.67 14.49 5.13
C SER A 429 10.39 13.15 4.98
N CYS A 430 11.71 13.17 4.77
CA CYS A 430 12.54 11.97 4.78
C CYS A 430 12.44 11.22 6.10
N TYR A 431 12.43 11.95 7.19
CA TYR A 431 12.26 11.38 8.52
C TYR A 431 10.89 10.70 8.68
N HIS A 432 9.79 11.39 8.37
CA HIS A 432 8.45 10.83 8.50
C HIS A 432 8.22 9.61 7.60
N ALA A 433 8.73 9.61 6.38
CA ALA A 433 8.66 8.46 5.50
C ALA A 433 9.30 7.20 6.11
N ARG A 434 10.32 7.37 6.96
CA ARG A 434 11.08 6.29 7.61
C ARG A 434 10.57 5.92 9.01
N ALA A 435 10.14 6.91 9.81
CA ALA A 435 9.74 6.72 11.21
C ALA A 435 8.57 5.74 11.37
N HIS A 436 7.65 5.69 10.41
CA HIS A 436 6.53 4.75 10.42
C HIS A 436 6.92 3.29 10.17
N SER A 437 8.15 3.01 9.75
CA SER A 437 8.54 1.67 9.32
C SER A 437 9.01 0.75 10.45
N LEU A 438 9.62 1.24 11.55
CA LEU A 438 10.14 0.40 12.63
C LEU A 438 9.18 0.17 13.82
N GLY A 439 8.04 0.86 13.84
CA GLY A 439 6.97 0.65 14.83
C GLY A 439 7.39 0.92 16.27
N THR A 440 6.86 0.13 17.23
CA THR A 440 7.13 0.24 18.67
C THR A 440 8.38 -0.51 19.13
N ILE A 441 9.04 -1.29 18.25
CA ILE A 441 10.15 -2.20 18.62
C ILE A 441 11.48 -1.45 18.75
N ALA A 442 11.66 -0.34 18.05
CA ALA A 442 12.89 0.43 18.09
C ALA A 442 12.62 1.95 18.15
N GLU A 443 13.35 2.64 19.01
CA GLU A 443 13.26 4.08 19.23
C GLU A 443 14.44 4.79 18.57
N ARG A 444 14.16 5.87 17.81
CA ARG A 444 15.23 6.69 17.26
C ARG A 444 15.95 7.48 18.36
N ILE A 445 17.27 7.44 18.36
CA ILE A 445 18.09 8.26 19.24
C ILE A 445 18.50 9.54 18.53
N HIS A 446 18.43 10.67 19.23
CA HIS A 446 18.97 11.94 18.75
C HIS A 446 20.50 11.87 18.62
N THR A 447 21.05 12.39 17.53
CA THR A 447 22.47 12.24 17.16
C THR A 447 23.16 13.59 16.94
N ASP A 448 23.10 14.48 17.95
CA ASP A 448 23.68 15.84 17.85
C ASP A 448 25.15 15.91 18.26
N PHE A 449 25.67 14.82 18.84
CA PHE A 449 27.06 14.77 19.28
C PHE A 449 28.04 14.56 18.12
N THR A 450 29.16 15.24 18.20
CA THR A 450 30.28 15.14 17.26
C THR A 450 31.46 14.37 17.86
N MET A 451 32.45 14.03 17.06
CA MET A 451 33.66 13.35 17.54
C MET A 451 34.45 14.21 18.53
N ASP A 452 34.30 15.53 18.48
CA ASP A 452 34.95 16.44 19.43
C ASP A 452 34.29 16.39 20.83
N ASP A 453 33.00 16.05 20.92
CA ASP A 453 32.31 15.93 22.21
C ASP A 453 32.69 14.65 22.95
N LEU A 454 33.11 13.62 22.21
CA LEU A 454 33.45 12.31 22.77
C LEU A 454 34.89 12.28 23.31
N VAL A 455 35.01 12.09 24.60
CA VAL A 455 36.33 11.95 25.26
C VAL A 455 36.57 10.47 25.58
N VAL A 456 37.49 9.88 24.82
CA VAL A 456 37.88 8.46 24.92
C VAL A 456 39.38 8.33 24.64
N GLU A 457 39.99 7.19 25.05
CA GLU A 457 41.37 6.85 24.75
C GLU A 457 41.65 6.89 23.24
N GLU A 458 42.84 7.32 22.83
CA GLU A 458 43.25 7.48 21.45
C GLU A 458 43.06 6.18 20.62
N GLU A 459 43.33 5.04 21.20
CA GLU A 459 43.12 3.74 20.55
C GLU A 459 41.64 3.47 20.26
N THR A 460 40.76 3.78 21.22
CA THR A 460 39.31 3.70 21.06
C THR A 460 38.84 4.63 19.95
N ARG A 461 39.36 5.89 19.92
CA ARG A 461 39.06 6.88 18.88
C ARG A 461 39.41 6.34 17.48
N LYS A 462 40.60 5.77 17.30
CA LYS A 462 41.05 5.19 16.03
C LYS A 462 40.17 4.04 15.57
N GLN A 463 39.72 3.19 16.51
CA GLN A 463 38.81 2.10 16.19
C GLN A 463 37.44 2.61 15.70
N LEU A 464 36.91 3.67 16.32
CA LEU A 464 35.65 4.31 15.88
C LEU A 464 35.81 4.96 14.50
N GLU A 465 36.92 5.68 14.26
CA GLU A 465 37.22 6.26 12.95
C GLU A 465 37.36 5.18 11.87
N TYR A 466 37.94 4.03 12.18
CA TYR A 466 38.05 2.91 11.25
C TYR A 466 36.69 2.28 10.91
N ILE A 467 35.78 2.17 11.89
CA ILE A 467 34.41 1.76 11.66
C ILE A 467 33.72 2.73 10.70
N MET A 468 33.81 4.04 10.94
CA MET A 468 33.21 5.06 10.08
C MET A 468 33.81 5.06 8.66
N ALA A 469 35.12 4.85 8.55
CA ALA A 469 35.80 4.75 7.26
C ALA A 469 35.29 3.55 6.43
N GLN A 470 35.07 2.39 7.07
CA GLN A 470 34.51 1.22 6.38
C GLN A 470 33.11 1.48 5.85
N VAL A 471 32.26 2.22 6.57
CA VAL A 471 30.94 2.63 6.08
C VAL A 471 31.07 3.60 4.91
N ARG A 472 31.86 4.66 5.09
CA ARG A 472 32.02 5.76 4.11
C ARG A 472 32.58 5.27 2.78
N TYR A 473 33.50 4.33 2.79
CA TYR A 473 34.19 3.82 1.59
C TYR A 473 33.68 2.46 1.11
N LYS A 474 32.57 1.97 1.65
CA LYS A 474 31.99 0.66 1.33
C LYS A 474 31.75 0.49 -0.18
N GLY A 475 31.13 1.47 -0.83
CA GLY A 475 30.86 1.44 -2.27
C GLY A 475 32.15 1.48 -3.11
N LEU A 476 33.10 2.35 -2.74
CA LEU A 476 34.37 2.47 -3.46
C LEU A 476 35.16 1.15 -3.41
N VAL A 477 35.37 0.59 -2.24
CA VAL A 477 36.18 -0.61 -2.06
C VAL A 477 35.44 -1.85 -2.58
N GLY A 478 34.15 -1.95 -2.24
CA GLY A 478 33.35 -3.13 -2.58
C GLY A 478 33.03 -3.24 -4.06
N GLU A 479 32.47 -2.17 -4.64
CA GLU A 479 31.97 -2.15 -6.01
C GLU A 479 33.04 -1.67 -7.01
N THR A 480 33.62 -0.46 -6.81
CA THR A 480 34.53 0.13 -7.78
C THR A 480 35.86 -0.63 -7.85
N TRP A 481 36.38 -1.09 -6.70
CA TRP A 481 37.60 -1.92 -6.67
C TRP A 481 37.32 -3.42 -6.83
N GLY A 482 36.02 -3.83 -6.89
CA GLY A 482 35.61 -5.20 -7.21
C GLY A 482 35.82 -6.23 -6.09
N PHE A 483 35.97 -5.78 -4.82
CA PHE A 483 36.16 -6.71 -3.71
C PHE A 483 34.95 -7.60 -3.47
N TYR A 484 33.71 -7.11 -3.74
CA TYR A 484 32.48 -7.87 -3.55
C TYR A 484 32.28 -9.01 -4.57
N GLU A 485 32.96 -8.96 -5.72
CA GLU A 485 32.97 -10.07 -6.67
C GLU A 485 33.74 -11.28 -6.13
N LYS A 486 34.80 -11.00 -5.33
CA LYS A 486 35.62 -12.06 -4.73
C LYS A 486 35.15 -12.50 -3.35
N ILE A 487 34.53 -11.61 -2.59
CA ILE A 487 34.09 -11.83 -1.20
C ILE A 487 32.59 -11.45 -1.10
N PRO A 488 31.69 -12.35 -1.49
CA PRO A 488 30.25 -12.03 -1.56
C PRO A 488 29.53 -11.96 -0.20
N TYR A 489 30.21 -12.32 0.90
CA TYR A 489 29.64 -12.35 2.27
C TYR A 489 30.31 -11.33 3.19
N GLY A 490 29.68 -11.01 4.35
CA GLY A 490 30.23 -10.11 5.37
C GLY A 490 30.23 -8.65 4.97
N ARG A 491 29.24 -8.20 4.18
CA ARG A 491 29.12 -6.81 3.70
C ARG A 491 28.66 -5.84 4.79
N GLY A 492 28.03 -6.37 5.86
CA GLY A 492 27.57 -5.58 6.99
C GLY A 492 28.68 -5.23 7.98
N ILE A 493 28.37 -4.35 8.92
CA ILE A 493 29.24 -3.98 10.03
C ILE A 493 28.59 -4.38 11.32
N SER A 494 29.25 -5.28 12.07
CA SER A 494 28.85 -5.68 13.41
C SER A 494 29.91 -5.26 14.39
N ALA A 495 29.55 -4.46 15.42
CA ALA A 495 30.45 -3.95 16.42
C ALA A 495 29.95 -4.25 17.82
N LEU A 496 30.86 -4.66 18.69
CA LEU A 496 30.61 -4.85 20.13
C LEU A 496 31.33 -3.77 20.93
N PHE A 497 30.58 -2.94 21.64
CA PHE A 497 31.08 -1.94 22.55
C PHE A 497 30.98 -2.46 23.98
N SER A 498 32.14 -2.67 24.65
CA SER A 498 32.20 -3.25 25.99
C SER A 498 32.91 -2.31 26.93
N GLY A 499 32.47 -2.28 28.19
CA GLY A 499 33.13 -1.48 29.21
C GLY A 499 32.20 -1.02 30.34
N PRO A 500 32.73 -0.44 31.42
CA PRO A 500 31.93 0.02 32.56
C PRO A 500 30.81 1.00 32.16
N PRO A 501 29.75 1.13 32.97
CA PRO A 501 28.70 2.11 32.71
C PRO A 501 29.25 3.54 32.76
N GLY A 502 28.69 4.42 31.92
CA GLY A 502 29.08 5.83 31.90
C GLY A 502 30.42 6.17 31.22
N THR A 503 31.01 5.24 30.47
CA THR A 503 32.25 5.44 29.70
C THR A 503 32.04 5.96 28.29
N GLY A 504 30.82 6.28 27.87
CA GLY A 504 30.54 6.90 26.58
C GLY A 504 30.09 5.97 25.44
N LYS A 505 29.78 4.69 25.72
CA LYS A 505 29.34 3.71 24.66
C LYS A 505 28.17 4.22 23.85
N THR A 506 27.08 4.62 24.50
CA THR A 506 25.86 5.13 23.79
C THR A 506 26.16 6.43 23.05
N MET A 507 26.98 7.32 23.64
CA MET A 507 27.41 8.56 22.97
C MET A 507 28.25 8.29 21.74
N ALA A 508 29.12 7.28 21.77
CA ALA A 508 29.93 6.90 20.60
C ALA A 508 29.04 6.42 19.44
N VAL A 509 27.92 5.70 19.73
CA VAL A 509 26.96 5.31 18.69
C VAL A 509 26.26 6.54 18.11
N GLN A 510 25.89 7.52 18.93
CA GLN A 510 25.31 8.79 18.49
C GLN A 510 26.28 9.58 17.60
N VAL A 511 27.53 9.64 17.99
CA VAL A 511 28.60 10.28 17.19
C VAL A 511 28.75 9.59 15.83
N ILE A 512 28.81 8.25 15.78
CA ILE A 512 28.90 7.50 14.52
C ILE A 512 27.70 7.84 13.63
N GLY A 513 26.49 7.85 14.19
CA GLY A 513 25.28 8.20 13.45
C GLY A 513 25.33 9.60 12.86
N ASN A 514 25.74 10.59 13.66
CA ASN A 514 25.86 11.98 13.24
C ASN A 514 26.93 12.17 12.14
N GLU A 515 28.13 11.65 12.36
CA GLU A 515 29.29 11.78 11.43
C GLU A 515 29.02 11.09 10.07
N LEU A 516 28.25 10.02 10.06
CA LEU A 516 27.85 9.30 8.86
C LEU A 516 26.54 9.82 8.26
N GLY A 517 25.77 10.62 9.01
CA GLY A 517 24.45 11.08 8.61
C GLY A 517 23.42 9.93 8.54
N ILE A 518 23.57 8.89 9.37
CA ILE A 518 22.74 7.69 9.40
C ILE A 518 21.93 7.70 10.70
N ASP A 519 20.62 7.41 10.59
CA ASP A 519 19.75 7.34 11.74
C ASP A 519 20.11 6.16 12.65
N VAL A 520 20.10 6.39 13.96
CA VAL A 520 20.36 5.38 14.99
C VAL A 520 19.05 4.99 15.67
N PHE A 521 18.74 3.70 15.69
CA PHE A 521 17.58 3.16 16.35
C PHE A 521 18.00 2.26 17.50
N ARG A 522 17.62 2.65 18.71
CA ARG A 522 17.79 1.83 19.90
C ARG A 522 16.70 0.77 19.95
N VAL A 523 17.11 -0.47 19.93
CA VAL A 523 16.22 -1.62 19.99
C VAL A 523 15.96 -2.01 21.43
N ASP A 524 14.70 -2.04 21.82
CA ASP A 524 14.28 -2.54 23.13
C ASP A 524 14.09 -4.06 23.09
N ILE A 525 15.08 -4.75 23.62
CA ILE A 525 15.10 -6.22 23.66
C ILE A 525 13.91 -6.77 24.45
N SER A 526 13.45 -6.06 25.48
CA SER A 526 12.33 -6.51 26.31
C SER A 526 10.99 -6.54 25.55
N GLN A 527 10.84 -5.64 24.58
CA GLN A 527 9.64 -5.60 23.71
C GLN A 527 9.69 -6.62 22.55
N MET A 528 10.87 -7.15 22.25
CA MET A 528 11.03 -8.17 21.22
C MET A 528 10.64 -9.56 21.69
N VAL A 529 10.84 -9.85 22.99
CA VAL A 529 10.55 -11.15 23.60
C VAL A 529 9.06 -11.27 23.85
N SER A 530 8.38 -12.09 23.05
CA SER A 530 6.94 -12.38 23.21
C SER A 530 6.74 -13.60 24.10
N LYS A 531 5.59 -13.66 24.82
CA LYS A 531 5.15 -14.84 25.57
C LYS A 531 4.73 -16.00 24.65
N TYR A 532 4.60 -15.76 23.34
CA TYR A 532 4.15 -16.74 22.35
C TYR A 532 5.34 -17.26 21.52
N VAL A 533 5.45 -18.57 21.39
CA VAL A 533 6.50 -19.24 20.61
C VAL A 533 6.41 -18.86 19.14
N GLY A 534 7.52 -18.39 18.56
CA GLY A 534 7.63 -18.01 17.15
C GLY A 534 7.29 -16.53 16.82
N GLU A 535 6.70 -15.75 17.73
CA GLU A 535 6.48 -14.32 17.50
C GLU A 535 7.79 -13.52 17.63
N THR A 536 8.64 -13.87 18.55
CA THR A 536 9.96 -13.25 18.72
C THR A 536 10.80 -13.36 17.45
N GLU A 537 10.84 -14.54 16.79
CA GLU A 537 11.58 -14.76 15.55
C GLU A 537 11.02 -13.91 14.38
N LYS A 538 9.70 -13.75 14.31
CA LYS A 538 9.05 -12.87 13.32
C LYS A 538 9.40 -11.41 13.57
N ASN A 539 9.33 -10.96 14.82
CA ASN A 539 9.67 -9.59 15.21
C ASN A 539 11.13 -9.25 14.89
N ILE A 540 12.06 -10.17 15.20
CA ILE A 540 13.48 -10.05 14.84
C ILE A 540 13.64 -9.94 13.33
N SER A 541 13.05 -10.87 12.57
CA SER A 541 13.15 -10.87 11.10
C SER A 541 12.61 -9.59 10.49
N GLU A 542 11.46 -9.11 10.98
CA GLU A 542 10.84 -7.88 10.50
C GLU A 542 11.65 -6.64 10.85
N LEU A 543 12.23 -6.58 12.07
CA LEU A 543 13.12 -5.49 12.48
C LEU A 543 14.32 -5.36 11.51
N PHE A 544 15.02 -6.48 11.26
CA PHE A 544 16.19 -6.47 10.38
C PHE A 544 15.82 -6.12 8.94
N ARG A 545 14.73 -6.68 8.41
CA ARG A 545 14.22 -6.38 7.08
C ARG A 545 13.90 -4.89 6.90
N ARG A 546 13.21 -4.29 7.89
CA ARG A 546 12.88 -2.86 7.85
C ARG A 546 14.12 -1.98 8.01
N ALA A 547 15.02 -2.33 8.92
CA ALA A 547 16.24 -1.58 9.12
C ALA A 547 17.17 -1.62 7.90
N GLU A 548 17.19 -2.73 7.17
CA GLU A 548 17.97 -2.88 5.93
C GLU A 548 17.47 -1.92 4.86
N SER A 549 16.14 -1.83 4.67
CA SER A 549 15.53 -0.90 3.74
C SER A 549 15.76 0.58 4.11
N MET A 550 16.09 0.86 5.38
CA MET A 550 16.30 2.21 5.90
C MET A 550 17.77 2.64 5.94
N ASN A 551 18.71 1.75 5.67
CA ASN A 551 20.15 1.96 5.89
C ASN A 551 20.43 2.54 7.30
N ALA A 552 19.80 1.97 8.33
CA ALA A 552 19.83 2.45 9.69
C ALA A 552 20.92 1.75 10.51
N ILE A 553 21.38 2.42 11.58
CA ILE A 553 22.19 1.79 12.63
C ILE A 553 21.24 1.16 13.64
N LEU A 554 21.29 -0.16 13.81
CA LEU A 554 20.62 -0.85 14.89
C LEU A 554 21.52 -0.87 16.12
N PHE A 555 21.04 -0.27 17.19
CA PHE A 555 21.77 -0.20 18.46
C PHE A 555 21.05 -1.01 19.55
N PHE A 556 21.69 -2.08 19.99
CA PHE A 556 21.23 -2.91 21.10
C PHE A 556 21.96 -2.48 22.36
N ASP A 557 21.29 -1.73 23.20
CA ASP A 557 21.82 -1.34 24.50
C ASP A 557 21.55 -2.43 25.54
N GLU A 558 22.41 -2.52 26.56
CA GLU A 558 22.30 -3.54 27.61
C GLU A 558 22.19 -4.98 27.06
N ALA A 559 22.96 -5.30 26.03
CA ALA A 559 22.95 -6.60 25.39
C ALA A 559 23.34 -7.77 26.31
N ASP A 560 23.69 -7.50 27.56
CA ASP A 560 23.96 -8.48 28.61
C ASP A 560 22.80 -9.47 28.79
N ALA A 561 21.57 -8.98 28.63
CA ALA A 561 20.35 -9.79 28.77
C ALA A 561 20.24 -10.88 27.69
N LEU A 562 20.82 -10.65 26.50
CA LEU A 562 20.81 -11.61 25.39
C LEU A 562 21.93 -12.67 25.50
N PHE A 563 23.01 -12.37 26.25
CA PHE A 563 24.27 -13.11 26.15
C PHE A 563 24.77 -13.66 27.49
N ALA A 564 23.92 -13.68 28.52
CA ALA A 564 24.23 -14.35 29.78
C ALA A 564 24.71 -15.79 29.46
N LYS A 565 25.82 -16.20 30.08
CA LYS A 565 26.42 -17.55 29.91
C LYS A 565 25.31 -18.59 29.93
N ARG A 566 25.29 -19.44 28.91
CA ARG A 566 24.39 -20.56 28.79
C ARG A 566 24.35 -21.32 30.12
N SER A 567 23.31 -21.10 30.91
CA SER A 567 23.01 -21.95 32.04
C SER A 567 22.72 -23.35 31.51
N GLU A 568 23.14 -24.38 32.25
CA GLU A 568 22.76 -25.75 31.92
C GLU A 568 21.24 -25.80 31.79
N VAL A 569 20.77 -26.28 30.62
CA VAL A 569 19.36 -26.33 30.24
C VAL A 569 18.59 -27.11 31.31
N GLN A 570 17.87 -26.43 32.18
CA GLN A 570 17.03 -27.06 33.18
C GLN A 570 15.54 -27.04 32.82
N ASP A 571 15.08 -26.07 31.98
CA ASP A 571 13.68 -25.91 31.62
C ASP A 571 13.45 -25.64 30.11
N ALA A 572 12.20 -25.82 29.65
CA ALA A 572 11.76 -25.56 28.29
C ALA A 572 11.94 -24.07 27.88
N ASN A 573 11.85 -23.15 28.83
CA ASN A 573 12.07 -21.70 28.62
C ASN A 573 13.53 -21.38 28.24
N ASP A 574 14.51 -22.10 28.82
CA ASP A 574 15.93 -21.91 28.49
C ASP A 574 16.26 -22.35 27.06
N ARG A 575 15.54 -23.35 26.53
CA ARG A 575 15.69 -23.79 25.12
C ARG A 575 15.20 -22.75 24.15
N ASN A 576 14.07 -22.11 24.44
CA ASN A 576 13.49 -21.08 23.58
C ASN A 576 14.39 -19.81 23.58
N ALA A 577 14.86 -19.34 24.72
CA ALA A 577 15.77 -18.21 24.81
C ALA A 577 17.08 -18.43 24.04
N ASN A 578 17.62 -19.65 24.07
CA ASN A 578 18.82 -20.01 23.31
C ASN A 578 18.54 -20.04 21.78
N ALA A 579 17.35 -20.47 21.34
CA ALA A 579 16.96 -20.47 19.93
C ALA A 579 16.76 -19.02 19.42
N GLU A 580 16.12 -18.17 20.18
CA GLU A 580 15.90 -16.74 19.86
C GLU A 580 17.24 -15.99 19.73
N THR A 581 18.17 -16.22 20.68
CA THR A 581 19.52 -15.65 20.61
C THR A 581 20.29 -16.15 19.38
N ALA A 582 20.18 -17.43 19.03
CA ALA A 582 20.82 -17.98 17.84
C ALA A 582 20.24 -17.39 16.55
N HIS A 583 18.92 -17.18 16.51
CA HIS A 583 18.24 -16.55 15.37
C HIS A 583 18.66 -15.08 15.22
N LEU A 584 18.72 -14.32 16.33
CA LEU A 584 19.21 -12.92 16.31
C LEU A 584 20.63 -12.86 15.75
N LEU A 585 21.53 -13.74 16.20
CA LEU A 585 22.90 -13.81 15.70
C LEU A 585 22.97 -14.10 14.21
N GLN A 586 22.17 -15.05 13.74
CA GLN A 586 22.09 -15.36 12.32
C GLN A 586 21.61 -14.17 11.48
N LYS A 587 20.61 -13.43 11.96
CA LYS A 587 20.12 -12.22 11.30
C LYS A 587 21.17 -11.11 11.30
N MET A 588 21.92 -10.94 12.38
CA MET A 588 23.03 -9.97 12.45
C MET A 588 24.16 -10.30 11.47
N GLU A 589 24.50 -11.55 11.29
CA GLU A 589 25.53 -11.98 10.32
C GLU A 589 25.12 -11.72 8.86
N GLY A 590 23.82 -11.90 8.56
CA GLY A 590 23.25 -11.64 7.24
C GLY A 590 22.95 -10.18 6.95
N TYR A 591 22.88 -9.33 7.97
CA TYR A 591 22.49 -7.94 7.83
C TYR A 591 23.56 -7.11 7.11
N GLN A 592 23.18 -6.37 6.07
CA GLN A 592 24.09 -5.60 5.26
C GLN A 592 24.34 -4.17 5.77
N GLY A 593 23.59 -3.73 6.79
CA GLY A 593 23.73 -2.44 7.46
C GLY A 593 24.73 -2.46 8.61
N ILE A 594 24.48 -1.61 9.62
CA ILE A 594 25.33 -1.43 10.80
C ILE A 594 24.58 -1.91 12.05
N VAL A 595 25.16 -2.84 12.80
CA VAL A 595 24.66 -3.30 14.10
C VAL A 595 25.71 -3.01 15.15
N ILE A 596 25.32 -2.34 16.23
CA ILE A 596 26.18 -2.06 17.37
C ILE A 596 25.50 -2.61 18.62
N LEU A 597 26.24 -3.42 19.37
CA LEU A 597 25.83 -3.97 20.65
C LEU A 597 26.64 -3.29 21.76
N ALA A 598 25.99 -2.84 22.81
CA ALA A 598 26.66 -2.33 24.00
C ALA A 598 26.44 -3.24 25.21
N THR A 599 27.50 -3.50 25.93
CA THR A 599 27.46 -4.32 27.15
C THR A 599 28.28 -3.70 28.28
N ASN A 600 27.82 -3.89 29.51
CA ASN A 600 28.57 -3.51 30.71
C ASN A 600 29.45 -4.65 31.24
N LEU A 601 29.20 -5.91 30.79
CA LEU A 601 29.80 -7.12 31.33
C LEU A 601 30.56 -7.90 30.23
N ARG A 602 31.81 -7.49 29.97
CA ARG A 602 32.65 -8.12 28.95
C ARG A 602 32.91 -9.61 29.18
N GLU A 603 32.98 -10.02 30.47
CA GLU A 603 33.34 -11.38 30.88
C GLU A 603 32.20 -12.39 30.68
N ASN A 604 30.97 -11.93 30.55
CA ASN A 604 29.79 -12.77 30.41
C ASN A 604 29.45 -13.11 28.93
N ILE A 605 30.15 -12.51 27.97
CA ILE A 605 29.90 -12.79 26.54
C ILE A 605 30.66 -14.04 26.11
N ASP A 606 29.93 -14.98 25.51
CA ASP A 606 30.50 -16.21 24.93
C ASP A 606 31.56 -15.89 23.85
N ASP A 607 32.68 -16.57 23.86
CA ASP A 607 33.75 -16.38 22.86
C ASP A 607 33.30 -16.72 21.44
N ALA A 608 32.33 -17.59 21.27
CA ALA A 608 31.71 -17.88 19.96
C ALA A 608 30.98 -16.65 19.42
N PHE A 609 30.44 -15.81 20.29
CA PHE A 609 29.81 -14.57 19.93
C PHE A 609 30.82 -13.49 19.53
N LYS A 610 31.90 -13.32 20.34
CA LYS A 610 32.95 -12.35 20.04
C LYS A 610 33.60 -12.57 18.66
N ARG A 611 33.73 -13.84 18.25
CA ARG A 611 34.29 -14.22 16.93
C ARG A 611 33.42 -13.83 15.75
N ARG A 612 32.13 -13.58 15.99
CA ARG A 612 31.16 -13.16 14.96
C ARG A 612 31.08 -11.64 14.79
N MET A 613 31.60 -10.89 15.75
CA MET A 613 31.66 -9.45 15.67
C MET A 613 32.89 -9.01 14.87
N LYS A 614 32.66 -8.17 13.86
CA LYS A 614 33.71 -7.63 13.01
C LYS A 614 34.64 -6.69 13.77
N PHE A 615 34.07 -5.96 14.75
CA PHE A 615 34.78 -5.03 15.63
C PHE A 615 34.47 -5.30 17.08
N SER A 616 35.48 -5.16 17.95
CA SER A 616 35.33 -5.21 19.40
C SER A 616 36.05 -4.01 20.00
N VAL A 617 35.28 -3.01 20.41
CA VAL A 617 35.78 -1.75 20.99
C VAL A 617 35.59 -1.80 22.49
N THR A 618 36.67 -1.54 23.21
CA THR A 618 36.68 -1.54 24.70
C THR A 618 36.75 -0.11 25.21
N PHE A 619 35.71 0.29 25.92
CA PHE A 619 35.64 1.56 26.63
C PHE A 619 36.17 1.38 28.05
N ARG A 620 37.21 2.08 28.41
CA ARG A 620 37.81 2.05 29.74
C ARG A 620 37.33 3.22 30.59
N LEU A 621 37.52 3.15 31.89
CA LEU A 621 37.36 4.36 32.72
C LEU A 621 38.39 5.41 32.31
N PRO A 622 38.00 6.69 32.26
CA PRO A 622 38.87 7.75 31.78
C PRO A 622 40.10 7.94 32.70
N GLN A 623 41.26 8.11 32.10
CA GLN A 623 42.50 8.44 32.81
C GLN A 623 42.50 9.92 33.26
N ALA A 624 43.48 10.35 34.03
CA ALA A 624 43.51 11.69 34.59
C ALA A 624 43.41 12.79 33.52
N GLU A 625 44.11 12.65 32.38
CA GLU A 625 44.04 13.62 31.28
C GLU A 625 42.68 13.69 30.63
N GLU A 626 42.06 12.53 30.43
CA GLU A 626 40.70 12.43 29.86
C GLU A 626 39.68 13.02 30.87
N ARG A 627 39.83 12.74 32.15
CA ARG A 627 39.00 13.35 33.21
C ARG A 627 39.13 14.86 33.24
N ARG A 628 40.36 15.43 33.10
CA ARG A 628 40.54 16.88 32.99
C ARG A 628 39.76 17.44 31.82
N CYS A 629 39.87 16.80 30.64
CA CYS A 629 39.09 17.20 29.46
C CYS A 629 37.57 17.14 29.71
N LEU A 630 37.06 16.07 30.35
CA LEU A 630 35.66 15.92 30.71
C LEU A 630 35.20 17.00 31.70
N TRP A 631 35.95 17.28 32.77
CA TRP A 631 35.59 18.32 33.73
C TRP A 631 35.49 19.70 33.06
N HIS A 632 36.40 20.06 32.18
CA HIS A 632 36.37 21.33 31.48
C HIS A 632 35.21 21.41 30.44
N LYS A 633 34.91 20.33 29.75
CA LYS A 633 33.83 20.30 28.75
C LYS A 633 32.41 20.27 29.34
N MET A 634 32.26 19.74 30.56
CA MET A 634 30.93 19.62 31.19
C MET A 634 30.33 20.94 31.67
N PHE A 635 31.11 21.98 31.82
CA PHE A 635 30.60 23.30 32.20
C PHE A 635 30.25 24.11 30.94
N PRO A 636 28.98 24.52 30.77
CA PRO A 636 28.59 25.43 29.68
C PRO A 636 29.35 26.78 29.83
N PRO A 637 29.69 27.44 28.71
CA PRO A 637 30.36 28.74 28.75
C PRO A 637 29.59 29.81 29.53
N GLN A 638 28.26 29.70 29.57
CA GLN A 638 27.36 30.64 30.25
C GLN A 638 27.26 30.40 31.78
N ALA A 639 27.75 29.25 32.28
CA ALA A 639 27.62 28.92 33.66
C ALA A 639 28.46 29.89 34.54
N PRO A 640 27.83 30.60 35.50
CA PRO A 640 28.57 31.51 36.40
C PRO A 640 29.43 30.68 37.34
N ARG A 641 30.75 30.78 37.20
CA ARG A 641 31.72 30.02 38.01
C ARG A 641 32.92 30.90 38.41
N GLU A 642 33.43 30.67 39.60
CA GLU A 642 34.72 31.16 40.03
C GLU A 642 35.86 30.37 39.36
N ASP A 643 37.09 30.67 39.67
CA ASP A 643 38.25 29.87 39.27
C ASP A 643 38.20 28.51 40.00
N LEU A 644 37.79 27.46 39.25
CA LEU A 644 37.54 26.13 39.78
C LEU A 644 38.82 25.27 39.69
N SER A 645 39.12 24.54 40.73
CA SER A 645 40.26 23.59 40.82
C SER A 645 39.94 22.27 40.07
N LEU A 646 39.46 22.34 38.79
CA LEU A 646 39.00 21.18 38.04
C LEU A 646 40.07 20.10 37.83
N ASP A 647 41.33 20.50 37.69
CA ASP A 647 42.47 19.59 37.56
C ASP A 647 42.68 18.77 38.80
N PHE A 648 42.51 19.38 39.99
CA PHE A 648 42.56 18.66 41.25
C PHE A 648 41.51 17.57 41.34
N PHE A 649 40.25 17.88 40.97
CA PHE A 649 39.18 16.89 40.99
C PHE A 649 39.43 15.77 39.96
N ALA A 650 40.01 16.09 38.83
CA ALA A 650 40.36 15.12 37.80
C ALA A 650 41.46 14.15 38.25
N ASP A 651 42.45 14.63 38.97
CA ASP A 651 43.58 13.81 39.41
C ASP A 651 43.26 12.92 40.59
N HIS A 652 42.43 13.39 41.54
CA HIS A 652 42.18 12.70 42.78
C HIS A 652 40.92 11.83 42.82
N PHE A 653 39.97 12.05 41.89
CA PHE A 653 38.71 11.30 41.84
C PHE A 653 38.56 10.50 40.55
N GLU A 654 38.64 9.17 40.67
CA GLU A 654 38.47 8.26 39.55
C GLU A 654 36.96 8.10 39.24
N LEU A 655 36.45 8.98 38.38
CA LEU A 655 35.03 9.02 37.99
C LEU A 655 34.86 8.70 36.53
N SER A 656 33.73 8.04 36.20
CA SER A 656 33.29 7.88 34.80
C SER A 656 32.77 9.21 34.26
N GLY A 657 32.66 9.34 32.94
CA GLY A 657 32.10 10.54 32.29
C GLY A 657 30.67 10.88 32.75
N SER A 658 29.83 9.87 32.98
CA SER A 658 28.48 10.08 33.52
C SER A 658 28.49 10.53 34.96
N ALA A 659 29.43 10.04 35.77
CA ALA A 659 29.59 10.46 37.18
C ALA A 659 30.06 11.92 37.25
N ILE A 660 31.04 12.32 36.42
CA ILE A 660 31.49 13.71 36.33
C ILE A 660 30.32 14.62 35.93
N LYS A 661 29.53 14.24 34.93
CA LYS A 661 28.32 14.98 34.53
C LYS A 661 27.33 15.13 35.70
N GLU A 662 27.03 14.04 36.42
CA GLU A 662 26.13 14.06 37.57
C GLU A 662 26.63 15.02 38.63
N VAL A 663 27.93 14.98 38.98
CA VAL A 663 28.55 15.86 39.98
C VAL A 663 28.50 17.33 39.55
N VAL A 664 28.83 17.64 38.28
CA VAL A 664 28.78 19.01 37.77
C VAL A 664 27.37 19.58 37.80
N VAL A 665 26.38 18.80 37.40
CA VAL A 665 24.98 19.22 37.42
C VAL A 665 24.49 19.43 38.86
N ASN A 666 24.79 18.51 39.76
CA ASN A 666 24.44 18.64 41.19
C ASN A 666 25.12 19.85 41.83
N ALA A 667 26.41 20.08 41.55
CA ALA A 667 27.11 21.27 42.01
C ALA A 667 26.48 22.57 41.51
N ALA A 668 26.01 22.60 40.27
CA ALA A 668 25.31 23.76 39.73
C ALA A 668 23.96 24.00 40.44
N PHE A 669 23.19 22.96 40.74
CA PHE A 669 21.95 23.09 41.53
C PHE A 669 22.19 23.54 42.97
N ILE A 670 23.24 23.03 43.64
CA ILE A 670 23.64 23.48 44.98
C ILE A 670 24.02 24.96 44.94
N ALA A 671 24.81 25.35 43.95
CA ALA A 671 25.29 26.72 43.76
C ALA A 671 24.22 27.72 43.33
N ALA A 672 23.04 27.27 42.89
CA ALA A 672 21.98 28.14 42.36
C ALA A 672 21.51 29.18 43.40
N LYS A 673 21.59 28.88 44.69
CA LYS A 673 21.26 29.83 45.75
C LYS A 673 22.30 30.94 45.91
N ASP A 674 23.56 30.64 45.61
CA ASP A 674 24.68 31.54 45.77
C ASP A 674 24.98 32.33 44.47
N GLY A 675 24.37 31.92 43.36
CA GLY A 675 24.50 32.56 42.06
C GLY A 675 25.84 32.31 41.35
N VAL A 676 26.77 31.54 41.97
CA VAL A 676 28.09 31.25 41.37
C VAL A 676 28.59 29.88 41.83
N ILE A 677 29.13 29.09 40.94
CA ILE A 677 29.66 27.76 41.20
C ILE A 677 31.07 27.89 41.77
N ARG A 678 31.33 27.25 42.94
CA ARG A 678 32.59 27.20 43.64
C ARG A 678 33.04 25.77 43.90
N ASP A 679 34.32 25.57 44.23
CA ASP A 679 34.87 24.27 44.63
C ASP A 679 34.10 23.60 45.76
N SER A 680 33.60 24.38 46.74
CA SER A 680 32.78 23.87 47.84
C SER A 680 31.51 23.16 47.37
N HIS A 681 30.87 23.65 46.32
CA HIS A 681 29.66 23.04 45.75
C HIS A 681 29.99 21.72 45.03
N ILE A 682 31.16 21.66 44.35
CA ILE A 682 31.66 20.41 43.73
C ILE A 682 31.99 19.37 44.83
N GLN A 683 32.62 19.79 45.93
CA GLN A 683 32.90 18.91 47.05
C GLN A 683 31.65 18.32 47.66
N GLU A 684 30.59 19.13 47.85
CA GLU A 684 29.31 18.68 48.37
C GLU A 684 28.63 17.70 47.39
N ALA A 685 28.63 18.00 46.09
CA ALA A 685 28.10 17.13 45.05
C ALA A 685 28.88 15.78 44.98
N LEU A 686 30.21 15.80 45.15
CA LEU A 686 31.03 14.60 45.24
C LEU A 686 30.67 13.75 46.46
N LYS A 687 30.48 14.37 47.66
CA LYS A 687 30.05 13.65 48.86
C LYS A 687 28.71 12.92 48.59
N LEU A 688 27.73 13.63 48.03
CA LEU A 688 26.43 13.04 47.67
C LEU A 688 26.56 11.88 46.67
N HIS A 689 27.43 12.01 45.68
CA HIS A 689 27.67 10.95 44.69
C HIS A 689 28.26 9.69 45.33
N TYR A 690 29.26 9.84 46.21
CA TYR A 690 29.90 8.70 46.89
C TYR A 690 28.98 8.07 47.94
N GLU A 691 28.19 8.87 48.67
CA GLU A 691 27.17 8.37 49.60
C GLU A 691 26.12 7.49 48.89
N LYS A 692 25.66 7.92 47.72
CA LYS A 692 24.76 7.14 46.85
C LYS A 692 25.38 5.81 46.43
N ALA A 693 26.72 5.78 46.27
CA ALA A 693 27.48 4.57 45.96
C ALA A 693 27.84 3.73 47.18
N GLY A 694 27.36 4.09 48.40
CA GLY A 694 27.65 3.41 49.67
C GLY A 694 29.08 3.62 50.18
N LYS A 695 29.75 4.65 49.69
CA LYS A 695 31.12 5.02 50.10
C LYS A 695 31.09 6.37 50.81
N THR A 696 31.84 6.52 51.89
CA THR A 696 31.97 7.79 52.65
C THR A 696 33.25 8.51 52.25
N LEU A 697 33.14 9.75 51.78
CA LEU A 697 34.27 10.63 51.56
C LEU A 697 34.56 11.41 52.85
N THR A 698 35.81 11.31 53.36
CA THR A 698 36.29 12.07 54.55
C THR A 698 36.78 13.45 54.11
N GLU A 699 36.75 14.43 54.98
CA GLU A 699 37.30 15.78 54.73
C GLU A 699 38.78 15.76 54.37
N GLU A 700 39.49 14.70 54.72
CA GLU A 700 40.90 14.50 54.35
C GLU A 700 41.09 14.34 52.84
N ALA A 701 40.11 13.85 52.11
CA ALA A 701 40.16 13.72 50.62
C ALA A 701 40.25 15.09 49.92
N PHE A 702 39.92 16.18 50.64
CA PHE A 702 39.92 17.54 50.06
C PHE A 702 41.01 18.43 50.69
N ARG A 703 41.94 17.87 51.48
CA ARG A 703 42.96 18.60 52.22
C ARG A 703 43.91 19.47 51.38
N PHE A 704 43.96 19.29 50.09
CA PHE A 704 44.84 20.00 49.17
C PHE A 704 44.12 21.05 48.32
N LEU A 705 42.83 21.25 48.54
CA LEU A 705 42.07 22.40 48.01
C LEU A 705 42.24 23.52 49.07
N GLY A 706 43.31 24.29 48.93
CA GLY A 706 43.66 25.41 49.82
C GLY A 706 42.78 26.64 49.58
#